data_da904efbe313f341f5de3e84387eaae3
#
_entry.id   da904efbe313f341f5de3e84387eaae3
#
_cell.length_a   1.000
_cell.length_b   1.000
_cell.length_c   1.000
_cell.angle_alpha   90.00
_cell.angle_beta   90.00
_cell.angle_gamma   90.00
#
_symmetry.space_group_name_H-M   'P 1'
#
loop_
_entity.id
_entity.type
_entity.pdbx_description
1 polymer ?
#
loop_
_entity_poly.entity_id
_entity_poly.type
_entity_poly.pdbx_seq_one_letter_code
_entity_poly.pdbx_strand_id
1 'polypeptide(L)'
;MKRREFLHKGSAAMAVAALASCRHVVDWKRLRLVAGANASELERTVLVDARALFEAATGSPVALVDETAEPGAFDVLVGTPESSSRVRPIASVASGAYHVSGSPPLVTISGADAEGARNGLYAFMEELGFRFFRDGDVVPELRGSAALELELELEASPAFRFRGDMIWDNYLGPRRYCASVWNEGDWDRALLYMARNRLNFLEFYPPLEHVLHTVFPEAKGLDNGSVLKSEAKHALAKKVLARARALGIECMYVLSYGAFPEPVRALYPDLEWRNGFLCAHQPELMELTKKTWQVLVEELGTDHWYAIRHRGEEEQVYSDPCRSVTKAQGFLQAFAAMEEVDPEARITVWTWGERIPDLFEEFPANVRAVHIRHGMANVFGDRGEGREQSDGPADLPPERKWLSGQFTVFGGNETLLQTGWCDAATLAKDAVASAADPSCEGYFQWPEWSNTSVWLSDVIAKLAWSPTREPSLDAYARERHGALAEPFLAGFRPLLRAGNARFMNPPRKRLLVPFFLAAASLDVLREVRAGALTMMEHLDASSPRFVRDFVDLYTWLALRQAQTFEADAYLSHVEGESVTFEAARATWSALHAVLEQVPELGIVEAARSVAREGILADGVPAVEDAFWTLGCDFYRGYPLVMSPEAVELVYLDQLDRLETLVKDAHERGEVAALEEPGWFWHDFPDASWADAVRKLPSEDAVRFESVMRERLRLALSEPSTPPTARKLTLDPTLLELTLPEPRDTAVLP
;
A
#
# COMPACT_ATOMS: atom_id res chain seq x y z
N MET A 1 -9.96 1.42 -29.99
CA MET A 1 -11.29 2.05 -30.19
C MET A 1 -12.25 1.27 -31.13
N LYS A 2 -11.88 0.05 -31.57
CA LYS A 2 -12.77 -0.73 -32.50
C LYS A 2 -13.41 -1.99 -31.85
N ARG A 3 -13.08 -2.37 -30.63
CA ARG A 3 -13.55 -3.61 -29.98
C ARG A 3 -14.90 -3.48 -29.23
N ARG A 4 -15.32 -2.29 -28.81
CA ARG A 4 -16.63 -2.07 -28.15
C ARG A 4 -17.83 -2.04 -29.08
N GLU A 5 -17.64 -1.75 -30.38
CA GLU A 5 -18.75 -1.77 -31.36
C GLU A 5 -19.16 -3.19 -31.77
N PHE A 6 -18.33 -4.19 -31.56
CA PHE A 6 -18.62 -5.56 -32.02
C PHE A 6 -19.59 -6.32 -31.11
N LEU A 7 -19.71 -5.94 -29.85
CA LEU A 7 -20.61 -6.61 -28.89
C LEU A 7 -22.04 -6.04 -28.82
N HIS A 8 -22.36 -4.94 -29.56
CA HIS A 8 -23.70 -4.31 -29.50
C HIS A 8 -24.48 -4.30 -30.80
N LYS A 9 -24.03 -4.94 -31.88
CA LYS A 9 -24.78 -5.04 -33.13
C LYS A 9 -24.96 -6.49 -33.58
N GLY A 10 -25.65 -7.28 -32.78
CA GLY A 10 -26.02 -8.63 -33.10
C GLY A 10 -27.52 -8.83 -33.20
N SER A 11 -28.23 -8.12 -34.08
CA SER A 11 -29.61 -8.46 -34.47
C SER A 11 -29.88 -7.97 -35.88
N ALA A 12 -29.40 -8.70 -36.86
CA ALA A 12 -30.02 -8.72 -38.20
C ALA A 12 -29.55 -9.99 -38.89
N ALA A 13 -30.50 -10.89 -39.13
CA ALA A 13 -30.32 -12.11 -39.90
C ALA A 13 -30.02 -11.79 -41.37
N MET A 14 -29.12 -12.52 -42.00
CA MET A 14 -29.43 -13.51 -43.04
C MET A 14 -28.22 -13.85 -43.90
N ALA A 15 -28.19 -15.15 -44.20
CA ALA A 15 -27.59 -15.79 -45.37
C ALA A 15 -26.08 -15.56 -45.57
N VAL A 16 -25.34 -16.44 -44.99
CA VAL A 16 -23.93 -16.64 -45.35
C VAL A 16 -23.69 -18.08 -45.63
N ALA A 17 -23.06 -18.30 -46.77
CA ALA A 17 -22.45 -19.54 -47.13
C ALA A 17 -21.62 -20.10 -46.00
N ALA A 18 -21.77 -21.37 -45.75
CA ALA A 18 -21.01 -22.16 -44.77
C ALA A 18 -19.50 -22.11 -45.12
N LEU A 19 -18.81 -21.13 -44.61
CA LEU A 19 -17.45 -21.35 -44.17
C LEU A 19 -17.59 -21.95 -42.78
N ALA A 20 -17.40 -23.24 -42.68
CA ALA A 20 -17.20 -23.94 -41.42
C ALA A 20 -15.95 -23.32 -40.82
N SER A 21 -16.13 -22.30 -39.94
CA SER A 21 -15.09 -21.92 -39.02
C SER A 21 -14.89 -23.15 -38.14
N CYS A 22 -13.77 -23.83 -38.30
CA CYS A 22 -13.36 -24.88 -37.39
C CYS A 22 -13.30 -24.27 -36.01
N ARG A 23 -14.38 -24.42 -35.23
CA ARG A 23 -14.34 -24.09 -33.80
C ARG A 23 -13.33 -25.01 -33.18
N HIS A 24 -12.17 -24.49 -32.84
CA HIS A 24 -11.17 -25.27 -32.13
C HIS A 24 -11.70 -25.58 -30.73
N VAL A 25 -11.99 -26.87 -30.51
CA VAL A 25 -12.35 -27.36 -29.19
C VAL A 25 -11.06 -27.50 -28.37
N VAL A 26 -10.89 -26.63 -27.39
CA VAL A 26 -9.73 -26.67 -26.51
C VAL A 26 -9.98 -27.65 -25.39
N ASP A 27 -9.15 -28.68 -25.30
CA ASP A 27 -9.08 -29.58 -24.15
C ASP A 27 -8.02 -29.01 -23.17
N TRP A 28 -8.48 -28.27 -22.19
CA TRP A 28 -7.61 -27.60 -21.17
C TRP A 28 -6.76 -28.59 -20.37
N LYS A 29 -7.16 -29.88 -20.28
CA LYS A 29 -6.37 -30.95 -19.63
C LYS A 29 -5.09 -31.27 -20.41
N ARG A 30 -5.01 -30.85 -21.65
CA ARG A 30 -3.86 -31.10 -22.55
C ARG A 30 -3.02 -29.86 -22.77
N LEU A 31 -3.31 -28.77 -22.03
CA LEU A 31 -2.49 -27.57 -22.02
C LEU A 31 -1.07 -27.88 -21.56
N ARG A 32 -0.10 -27.37 -22.30
CA ARG A 32 1.31 -27.40 -21.90
C ARG A 32 1.89 -25.97 -22.01
N LEU A 33 2.74 -25.63 -21.08
CA LEU A 33 3.60 -24.46 -21.16
C LEU A 33 4.93 -24.88 -21.76
N VAL A 34 5.40 -24.11 -22.75
CA VAL A 34 6.62 -24.42 -23.50
C VAL A 34 7.63 -23.30 -23.29
N ALA A 35 8.78 -23.63 -22.71
CA ALA A 35 9.90 -22.71 -22.53
C ALA A 35 10.80 -22.72 -23.78
N GLY A 36 11.37 -21.59 -24.13
CA GLY A 36 12.47 -21.55 -25.12
C GLY A 36 13.66 -22.38 -24.65
N ALA A 37 14.44 -22.93 -25.58
CA ALA A 37 15.61 -23.76 -25.28
C ALA A 37 16.65 -23.01 -24.41
N ASN A 38 16.76 -21.69 -24.60
CA ASN A 38 17.66 -20.82 -23.84
C ASN A 38 16.88 -19.88 -22.89
N ALA A 39 15.74 -20.34 -22.38
CA ALA A 39 14.90 -19.52 -21.49
C ALA A 39 15.72 -18.99 -20.30
N SER A 40 15.59 -17.68 -20.02
CA SER A 40 16.20 -17.00 -18.90
C SER A 40 15.61 -17.49 -17.57
N GLU A 41 16.24 -17.11 -16.46
CA GLU A 41 15.69 -17.38 -15.11
C GLU A 41 14.32 -16.75 -14.92
N LEU A 42 14.12 -15.50 -15.38
CA LEU A 42 12.84 -14.80 -15.33
C LEU A 42 11.76 -15.59 -16.09
N GLU A 43 12.02 -15.99 -17.34
CA GLU A 43 11.06 -16.74 -18.15
C GLU A 43 10.69 -18.08 -17.48
N ARG A 44 11.66 -18.79 -16.91
CA ARG A 44 11.39 -20.05 -16.17
C ARG A 44 10.59 -19.80 -14.90
N THR A 45 10.91 -18.75 -14.16
CA THR A 45 10.22 -18.40 -12.91
C THR A 45 8.75 -18.12 -13.16
N VAL A 46 8.44 -17.30 -14.18
CA VAL A 46 7.04 -16.96 -14.48
C VAL A 46 6.27 -18.12 -15.10
N LEU A 47 6.92 -19.01 -15.83
CA LEU A 47 6.29 -20.24 -16.32
C LEU A 47 5.92 -21.19 -15.19
N VAL A 48 6.73 -21.28 -14.14
CA VAL A 48 6.41 -22.06 -12.94
C VAL A 48 5.21 -21.47 -12.20
N ASP A 49 5.14 -20.14 -12.07
CA ASP A 49 4.00 -19.46 -11.48
C ASP A 49 2.72 -19.67 -12.31
N ALA A 50 2.78 -19.45 -13.62
CA ALA A 50 1.65 -19.66 -14.52
C ALA A 50 1.16 -21.12 -14.51
N ARG A 51 2.08 -22.09 -14.42
CA ARG A 51 1.72 -23.51 -14.30
C ARG A 51 0.83 -23.74 -13.08
N ALA A 52 1.21 -23.24 -11.91
CA ALA A 52 0.42 -23.40 -10.69
C ALA A 52 -0.99 -22.80 -10.84
N LEU A 53 -1.10 -21.63 -11.47
CA LEU A 53 -2.37 -20.97 -11.74
C LEU A 53 -3.25 -21.76 -12.74
N PHE A 54 -2.65 -22.28 -13.82
CA PHE A 54 -3.38 -23.13 -14.77
C PHE A 54 -3.79 -24.47 -14.16
N GLU A 55 -2.98 -25.07 -13.31
CA GLU A 55 -3.33 -26.29 -12.57
C GLU A 55 -4.54 -26.04 -11.66
N ALA A 56 -4.57 -24.88 -10.98
CA ALA A 56 -5.73 -24.48 -10.18
C ALA A 56 -6.99 -24.27 -11.05
N ALA A 57 -6.86 -23.63 -12.21
CA ALA A 57 -7.96 -23.35 -13.13
C ALA A 57 -8.52 -24.61 -13.80
N THR A 58 -7.66 -25.53 -14.23
CA THR A 58 -8.04 -26.73 -14.96
C THR A 58 -8.41 -27.92 -14.05
N GLY A 59 -7.93 -27.87 -12.80
CA GLY A 59 -8.00 -28.99 -11.86
C GLY A 59 -7.18 -30.21 -12.30
N SER A 60 -6.16 -30.02 -13.14
CA SER A 60 -5.31 -31.05 -13.72
C SER A 60 -3.85 -30.59 -13.77
N PRO A 61 -2.88 -31.53 -13.68
CA PRO A 61 -1.47 -31.18 -13.86
C PRO A 61 -1.21 -30.55 -15.23
N VAL A 62 -0.41 -29.47 -15.26
CA VAL A 62 0.02 -28.80 -16.49
C VAL A 62 1.51 -29.06 -16.71
N ALA A 63 1.84 -29.65 -17.89
CA ALA A 63 3.22 -29.92 -18.21
C ALA A 63 3.97 -28.61 -18.57
N LEU A 64 5.17 -28.46 -18.01
CA LEU A 64 6.15 -27.47 -18.45
C LEU A 64 7.25 -28.22 -19.20
N VAL A 65 7.40 -27.94 -20.49
CA VAL A 65 8.34 -28.62 -21.40
C VAL A 65 9.26 -27.60 -22.10
N ASP A 66 10.33 -28.09 -22.66
CA ASP A 66 11.23 -27.34 -23.53
C ASP A 66 10.69 -27.33 -24.97
N GLU A 67 11.03 -26.30 -25.76
CA GLU A 67 10.61 -26.13 -27.16
C GLU A 67 11.10 -27.27 -28.09
N THR A 68 12.08 -28.07 -27.65
CA THR A 68 12.59 -29.24 -28.37
C THR A 68 11.67 -30.48 -28.24
N ALA A 69 10.69 -30.43 -27.32
CA ALA A 69 9.70 -31.52 -27.17
C ALA A 69 8.79 -31.58 -28.39
N GLU A 70 8.29 -32.79 -28.69
CA GLU A 70 7.29 -33.00 -29.75
C GLU A 70 6.07 -32.10 -29.48
N PRO A 71 5.45 -31.52 -30.55
CA PRO A 71 4.28 -30.65 -30.40
C PRO A 71 3.13 -31.34 -29.64
N GLY A 72 2.52 -30.60 -28.72
CA GLY A 72 1.36 -31.05 -27.94
C GLY A 72 0.03 -30.77 -28.64
N ALA A 73 -1.04 -31.17 -27.97
CA ALA A 73 -2.39 -30.83 -28.42
C ALA A 73 -2.80 -29.40 -28.19
N PHE A 74 -2.20 -28.74 -27.18
CA PHE A 74 -2.33 -27.33 -26.96
C PHE A 74 -1.07 -26.79 -26.22
N ASP A 75 -0.22 -26.12 -26.96
CA ASP A 75 1.01 -25.55 -26.49
C ASP A 75 0.91 -24.01 -26.36
N VAL A 76 1.41 -23.48 -25.27
CA VAL A 76 1.64 -22.04 -25.07
C VAL A 76 3.15 -21.83 -24.98
N LEU A 77 3.75 -21.38 -26.07
CA LEU A 77 5.18 -21.09 -26.18
C LEU A 77 5.47 -19.67 -25.69
N VAL A 78 6.37 -19.53 -24.73
CA VAL A 78 6.75 -18.26 -24.14
C VAL A 78 8.25 -18.03 -24.31
N GLY A 79 8.62 -16.86 -24.81
CA GLY A 79 10.03 -16.52 -24.96
C GLY A 79 10.29 -15.21 -25.71
N THR A 80 11.56 -15.02 -25.99
CA THR A 80 12.11 -13.94 -26.84
C THR A 80 12.81 -14.55 -28.04
N PRO A 81 13.19 -13.79 -29.07
CA PRO A 81 13.99 -14.28 -30.17
C PRO A 81 15.36 -14.86 -29.74
N GLU A 82 15.90 -14.40 -28.60
CA GLU A 82 17.14 -14.89 -28.02
C GLU A 82 16.97 -16.19 -27.26
N SER A 83 15.81 -16.35 -26.61
CA SER A 83 15.53 -17.54 -25.77
C SER A 83 14.93 -18.69 -26.56
N SER A 84 14.28 -18.44 -27.70
CA SER A 84 13.57 -19.44 -28.50
C SER A 84 13.72 -19.21 -30.00
N SER A 85 14.15 -20.26 -30.72
CA SER A 85 14.23 -20.23 -32.18
C SER A 85 12.86 -20.18 -32.89
N ARG A 86 11.78 -20.46 -32.15
CA ARG A 86 10.39 -20.50 -32.65
C ARG A 86 9.65 -19.17 -32.43
N VAL A 87 10.22 -18.28 -31.60
CA VAL A 87 9.67 -16.95 -31.32
C VAL A 87 10.22 -15.94 -32.33
N ARG A 88 9.34 -15.13 -32.90
CA ARG A 88 9.73 -14.08 -33.86
C ARG A 88 9.94 -12.74 -33.16
N PRO A 89 10.83 -11.88 -33.67
CA PRO A 89 10.93 -10.51 -33.22
C PRO A 89 9.57 -9.79 -33.34
N ILE A 90 9.24 -8.98 -32.37
CA ILE A 90 8.07 -8.10 -32.38
C ILE A 90 8.40 -6.72 -32.95
N ALA A 91 7.39 -5.99 -33.40
CA ALA A 91 7.61 -4.66 -33.99
C ALA A 91 8.13 -3.63 -32.99
N SER A 92 7.63 -3.68 -31.75
CA SER A 92 8.09 -2.79 -30.69
C SER A 92 9.40 -3.29 -30.08
N VAL A 93 10.38 -2.40 -29.98
CA VAL A 93 11.67 -2.63 -29.29
C VAL A 93 11.69 -2.08 -27.86
N ALA A 94 10.57 -1.55 -27.38
CA ALA A 94 10.47 -1.03 -26.03
C ALA A 94 10.60 -2.18 -25.02
N SER A 95 11.39 -1.97 -23.96
CA SER A 95 11.51 -2.95 -22.87
C SER A 95 10.14 -3.27 -22.28
N GLY A 96 9.87 -4.55 -22.05
CA GLY A 96 8.59 -5.03 -21.53
C GLY A 96 7.48 -5.15 -22.56
N ALA A 97 7.70 -4.76 -23.84
CA ALA A 97 6.70 -4.94 -24.90
C ALA A 97 6.50 -6.42 -25.24
N TYR A 98 5.31 -6.78 -25.67
CA TYR A 98 4.95 -8.14 -26.03
C TYR A 98 3.99 -8.24 -27.20
N HIS A 99 3.97 -9.42 -27.83
CA HIS A 99 3.00 -9.85 -28.80
C HIS A 99 2.52 -11.27 -28.46
N VAL A 100 1.21 -11.45 -28.34
CA VAL A 100 0.57 -12.76 -28.16
C VAL A 100 -0.25 -13.08 -29.39
N SER A 101 0.08 -14.15 -30.07
CA SER A 101 -0.58 -14.50 -31.32
C SER A 101 -0.83 -16.00 -31.43
N GLY A 102 -1.81 -16.36 -32.24
CA GLY A 102 -2.12 -17.73 -32.61
C GLY A 102 -3.43 -18.23 -32.03
N SER A 103 -3.65 -19.50 -32.32
CA SER A 103 -4.82 -20.25 -31.87
C SER A 103 -4.39 -21.69 -31.60
N PRO A 104 -5.15 -22.48 -30.82
CA PRO A 104 -4.83 -23.88 -30.67
C PRO A 104 -4.59 -24.59 -32.02
N PRO A 105 -3.57 -25.45 -32.16
CA PRO A 105 -2.83 -26.07 -31.06
C PRO A 105 -1.63 -25.25 -30.53
N LEU A 106 -1.33 -24.05 -31.05
CA LEU A 106 -0.18 -23.27 -30.65
C LEU A 106 -0.54 -21.78 -30.45
N VAL A 107 -0.35 -21.29 -29.22
CA VAL A 107 -0.28 -19.87 -28.92
C VAL A 107 1.18 -19.50 -28.67
N THR A 108 1.64 -18.43 -29.29
CA THR A 108 3.01 -17.91 -29.10
C THR A 108 2.96 -16.57 -28.38
N ILE A 109 3.75 -16.47 -27.32
CA ILE A 109 3.95 -15.27 -26.53
C ILE A 109 5.39 -14.79 -26.75
N SER A 110 5.52 -13.70 -27.47
CA SER A 110 6.81 -13.11 -27.88
C SER A 110 7.06 -11.84 -27.08
N GLY A 111 8.15 -11.75 -26.34
CA GLY A 111 8.63 -10.55 -25.70
C GLY A 111 9.70 -9.83 -26.51
N ALA A 112 9.77 -8.49 -26.40
CA ALA A 112 10.94 -7.73 -26.84
C ALA A 112 12.18 -8.09 -26.02
N ASP A 113 11.94 -8.48 -24.77
CA ASP A 113 12.89 -9.00 -23.79
C ASP A 113 12.18 -9.98 -22.85
N ALA A 114 12.90 -10.52 -21.87
CA ALA A 114 12.34 -11.48 -20.91
C ALA A 114 11.19 -10.85 -20.06
N GLU A 115 11.22 -9.54 -19.78
CA GLU A 115 10.13 -8.82 -19.15
C GLU A 115 8.91 -8.80 -20.06
N GLY A 116 9.08 -8.56 -21.35
CA GLY A 116 8.00 -8.60 -22.33
C GLY A 116 7.36 -9.98 -22.43
N ALA A 117 8.15 -11.06 -22.39
CA ALA A 117 7.65 -12.43 -22.36
C ALA A 117 6.79 -12.69 -21.09
N ARG A 118 7.25 -12.24 -19.91
CA ARG A 118 6.47 -12.25 -18.66
C ARG A 118 5.15 -11.48 -18.82
N ASN A 119 5.22 -10.26 -19.30
CA ASN A 119 4.06 -9.38 -19.45
C ASN A 119 3.02 -9.96 -20.42
N GLY A 120 3.48 -10.56 -21.52
CA GLY A 120 2.62 -11.22 -22.50
C GLY A 120 1.95 -12.48 -21.93
N LEU A 121 2.65 -13.26 -21.10
CA LEU A 121 2.09 -14.44 -20.46
C LEU A 121 0.93 -14.06 -19.52
N TYR A 122 1.10 -13.06 -18.67
CA TYR A 122 0.01 -12.63 -17.80
C TYR A 122 -1.11 -11.92 -18.56
N ALA A 123 -0.82 -11.20 -19.64
CA ALA A 123 -1.84 -10.65 -20.52
C ALA A 123 -2.68 -11.76 -21.19
N PHE A 124 -2.05 -12.84 -21.64
CA PHE A 124 -2.75 -14.03 -22.15
C PHE A 124 -3.67 -14.65 -21.08
N MET A 125 -3.18 -14.77 -19.85
CA MET A 125 -3.99 -15.30 -18.74
C MET A 125 -5.19 -14.38 -18.43
N GLU A 126 -5.02 -13.05 -18.50
CA GLU A 126 -6.13 -12.11 -18.35
C GLU A 126 -7.21 -12.27 -19.42
N GLU A 127 -6.84 -12.58 -20.66
CA GLU A 127 -7.82 -12.89 -21.73
C GLU A 127 -8.61 -14.16 -21.44
N LEU A 128 -8.03 -15.10 -20.69
CA LEU A 128 -8.70 -16.32 -20.24
C LEU A 128 -9.57 -16.13 -18.98
N GLY A 129 -9.57 -14.92 -18.40
CA GLY A 129 -10.39 -14.59 -17.25
C GLY A 129 -9.66 -14.58 -15.90
N PHE A 130 -8.35 -14.84 -15.87
CA PHE A 130 -7.57 -14.62 -14.66
C PHE A 130 -7.58 -13.11 -14.32
N ARG A 131 -7.61 -12.79 -13.04
CA ARG A 131 -7.43 -11.42 -12.55
C ARG A 131 -6.56 -11.43 -11.31
N PHE A 132 -5.66 -10.48 -11.22
CA PHE A 132 -4.61 -10.43 -10.22
C PHE A 132 -4.81 -9.22 -9.33
N PHE A 133 -5.37 -9.44 -8.14
CA PHE A 133 -5.57 -8.39 -7.15
C PHE A 133 -4.54 -8.49 -6.03
N ARG A 134 -4.28 -7.37 -5.37
CA ARG A 134 -3.28 -7.27 -4.31
C ARG A 134 -3.52 -8.21 -3.13
N ASP A 135 -4.76 -8.57 -2.89
CA ASP A 135 -5.21 -9.46 -1.81
C ASP A 135 -5.56 -10.88 -2.27
N GLY A 136 -5.27 -11.21 -3.51
CA GLY A 136 -5.46 -12.55 -4.06
C GLY A 136 -6.14 -12.56 -5.42
N ASP A 137 -5.92 -13.65 -6.15
CA ASP A 137 -6.29 -13.78 -7.54
C ASP A 137 -7.72 -14.30 -7.74
N VAL A 138 -8.30 -13.94 -8.86
CA VAL A 138 -9.46 -14.64 -9.44
C VAL A 138 -8.93 -15.64 -10.45
N VAL A 139 -9.12 -16.91 -10.15
CA VAL A 139 -8.76 -18.02 -11.04
C VAL A 139 -10.04 -18.52 -11.71
N PRO A 140 -10.13 -18.47 -13.06
CA PRO A 140 -11.31 -18.95 -13.77
C PRO A 140 -11.42 -20.48 -13.72
N GLU A 141 -12.62 -21.03 -13.85
CA GLU A 141 -12.80 -22.46 -14.04
C GLU A 141 -12.64 -22.82 -15.52
N LEU A 142 -11.49 -23.41 -15.88
CA LEU A 142 -11.17 -23.89 -17.21
C LEU A 142 -11.37 -25.42 -17.30
N ARG A 143 -12.50 -25.92 -16.75
CA ARG A 143 -12.79 -27.37 -16.71
C ARG A 143 -13.62 -27.78 -17.91
N GLY A 144 -13.22 -28.87 -18.52
CA GLY A 144 -13.92 -29.46 -19.65
C GLY A 144 -13.45 -28.99 -21.02
N SER A 145 -14.06 -29.50 -22.08
CA SER A 145 -13.79 -29.05 -23.44
C SER A 145 -14.71 -27.87 -23.77
N ALA A 146 -14.18 -26.69 -23.72
CA ALA A 146 -14.88 -25.47 -24.19
C ALA A 146 -14.60 -25.30 -25.68
N ALA A 147 -15.64 -25.07 -26.51
CA ALA A 147 -15.43 -24.51 -27.84
C ALA A 147 -14.99 -23.05 -27.65
N LEU A 148 -13.71 -22.81 -27.63
CA LEU A 148 -13.16 -21.50 -27.50
C LEU A 148 -12.77 -20.99 -28.89
N GLU A 149 -13.40 -19.94 -29.37
CA GLU A 149 -12.88 -19.16 -30.48
C GLU A 149 -11.71 -18.30 -29.95
N LEU A 150 -10.56 -18.94 -29.76
CA LEU A 150 -9.36 -18.29 -29.30
C LEU A 150 -8.49 -17.98 -30.53
N GLU A 151 -8.75 -16.86 -31.17
CA GLU A 151 -7.84 -16.26 -32.13
C GLU A 151 -7.24 -15.02 -31.46
N LEU A 152 -5.97 -15.13 -31.07
CA LEU A 152 -5.29 -14.09 -30.32
C LEU A 152 -4.38 -13.29 -31.23
N GLU A 153 -4.52 -11.98 -31.10
CA GLU A 153 -3.64 -11.00 -31.71
C GLU A 153 -3.57 -9.79 -30.76
N LEU A 154 -2.68 -9.90 -29.73
CA LEU A 154 -2.49 -8.88 -28.72
C LEU A 154 -1.09 -8.33 -28.84
N GLU A 155 -0.95 -7.05 -29.10
CA GLU A 155 0.32 -6.34 -29.07
C GLU A 155 0.20 -5.16 -28.11
N ALA A 156 1.17 -5.02 -27.22
CA ALA A 156 1.22 -3.89 -26.29
C ALA A 156 2.65 -3.58 -25.85
N SER A 157 2.84 -2.30 -25.54
CA SER A 157 4.06 -1.76 -24.95
C SER A 157 3.69 -0.94 -23.71
N PRO A 158 4.54 -0.95 -22.66
CA PRO A 158 4.30 -0.12 -21.49
C PRO A 158 4.46 1.37 -21.82
N ALA A 159 3.63 2.22 -21.20
CA ALA A 159 3.76 3.67 -21.34
C ALA A 159 4.94 4.23 -20.53
N PHE A 160 5.25 3.61 -19.39
CA PHE A 160 6.37 3.99 -18.53
C PHE A 160 7.40 2.87 -18.45
N ARG A 161 8.67 3.25 -18.43
CA ARG A 161 9.78 2.31 -18.26
C ARG A 161 9.72 1.63 -16.89
N PHE A 162 9.53 2.40 -15.83
CA PHE A 162 9.43 1.91 -14.46
C PHE A 162 7.99 1.99 -13.98
N ARG A 163 7.47 0.88 -13.53
CA ARG A 163 6.09 0.71 -13.05
C ARG A 163 6.16 -0.04 -11.74
N GLY A 164 5.72 0.58 -10.67
CA GLY A 164 6.10 0.01 -9.39
C GLY A 164 5.17 0.27 -8.23
N ASP A 165 5.71 -0.12 -7.11
CA ASP A 165 5.10 0.00 -5.81
C ASP A 165 6.17 0.35 -4.76
N MET A 166 5.79 1.13 -3.77
CA MET A 166 6.57 1.29 -2.56
C MET A 166 5.97 0.42 -1.47
N ILE A 167 6.79 -0.38 -0.83
CA ILE A 167 6.38 -1.16 0.35
C ILE A 167 7.12 -0.60 1.55
N TRP A 168 6.38 0.18 2.34
CA TRP A 168 6.93 0.83 3.52
C TRP A 168 7.05 -0.14 4.70
N ASP A 169 8.24 -0.22 5.30
CA ASP A 169 8.58 -1.15 6.38
C ASP A 169 8.83 -0.44 7.73
N ASN A 170 8.38 0.80 7.89
CA ASN A 170 8.70 1.60 9.07
C ASN A 170 7.68 1.50 10.20
N TYR A 171 6.49 0.96 9.93
CA TYR A 171 5.42 0.90 10.91
C TYR A 171 5.19 -0.52 11.38
N LEU A 172 4.91 -0.65 12.68
CA LEU A 172 4.45 -1.88 13.30
C LEU A 172 2.94 -1.79 13.50
N GLY A 173 2.22 -2.84 13.16
CA GLY A 173 0.78 -2.85 13.30
C GLY A 173 0.14 -4.10 12.72
N PRO A 174 -1.13 -4.04 12.36
CA PRO A 174 -1.83 -5.17 11.76
C PRO A 174 -1.09 -5.73 10.54
N ARG A 175 -0.98 -7.04 10.47
CA ARG A 175 -0.23 -7.75 9.40
C ARG A 175 -0.73 -7.41 8.01
N ARG A 176 -2.02 -7.09 7.86
CA ARG A 176 -2.59 -6.66 6.57
C ARG A 176 -1.85 -5.46 5.99
N TYR A 177 -1.47 -4.50 6.82
CA TYR A 177 -0.98 -3.18 6.39
C TYR A 177 0.52 -2.97 6.58
N CYS A 178 1.17 -3.73 7.45
CA CYS A 178 2.52 -3.45 7.91
C CYS A 178 3.52 -4.50 7.44
N ALA A 179 4.37 -4.13 6.49
CA ALA A 179 5.38 -5.03 5.94
C ALA A 179 6.46 -5.42 6.96
N SER A 180 6.64 -4.63 8.03
CA SER A 180 7.57 -4.92 9.12
C SER A 180 7.28 -6.24 9.87
N VAL A 181 6.04 -6.75 9.78
CA VAL A 181 5.63 -8.02 10.39
C VAL A 181 5.31 -9.10 9.33
N TRP A 182 5.64 -8.86 8.07
CA TRP A 182 5.43 -9.83 7.01
C TRP A 182 6.48 -10.94 7.03
N ASN A 183 6.05 -12.14 6.70
CA ASN A 183 6.94 -13.25 6.43
C ASN A 183 7.21 -13.42 4.92
N GLU A 184 7.99 -14.45 4.58
CA GLU A 184 8.34 -14.77 3.19
C GLU A 184 7.10 -14.94 2.30
N GLY A 185 6.03 -15.58 2.81
CA GLY A 185 4.80 -15.79 2.05
C GLY A 185 4.01 -14.49 1.79
N ASP A 186 4.04 -13.52 2.72
CA ASP A 186 3.41 -12.21 2.52
C ASP A 186 4.14 -11.42 1.44
N TRP A 187 5.47 -11.42 1.50
CA TRP A 187 6.32 -10.79 0.50
C TRP A 187 6.18 -11.45 -0.87
N ASP A 188 6.16 -12.78 -0.93
CA ASP A 188 5.98 -13.49 -2.22
C ASP A 188 4.63 -13.12 -2.86
N ARG A 189 3.54 -13.02 -2.10
CA ARG A 189 2.24 -12.54 -2.61
C ARG A 189 2.32 -11.12 -3.16
N ALA A 190 3.01 -10.21 -2.47
CA ALA A 190 3.17 -8.83 -2.93
C ALA A 190 4.00 -8.76 -4.23
N LEU A 191 5.10 -9.50 -4.31
CA LEU A 191 5.95 -9.57 -5.50
C LEU A 191 5.25 -10.24 -6.68
N LEU A 192 4.48 -11.31 -6.44
CA LEU A 192 3.67 -11.95 -7.47
C LEU A 192 2.56 -11.03 -7.97
N TYR A 193 1.88 -10.29 -7.08
CA TYR A 193 0.95 -9.24 -7.49
C TYR A 193 1.63 -8.24 -8.44
N MET A 194 2.81 -7.76 -8.10
CA MET A 194 3.56 -6.84 -8.95
C MET A 194 3.87 -7.45 -10.31
N ALA A 195 4.47 -8.63 -10.36
CA ALA A 195 4.86 -9.30 -11.61
C ALA A 195 3.66 -9.57 -12.51
N ARG A 196 2.55 -10.09 -11.95
CA ARG A 196 1.31 -10.42 -12.66
C ARG A 196 0.59 -9.20 -13.20
N ASN A 197 0.73 -8.05 -12.55
CA ASN A 197 0.23 -6.75 -13.02
C ASN A 197 1.28 -5.96 -13.85
N ARG A 198 2.34 -6.62 -14.29
CA ARG A 198 3.39 -6.05 -15.17
C ARG A 198 4.16 -4.90 -14.52
N LEU A 199 4.19 -4.86 -13.18
CA LEU A 199 5.05 -3.95 -12.43
C LEU A 199 6.47 -4.52 -12.39
N ASN A 200 7.47 -3.66 -12.44
CA ASN A 200 8.88 -4.04 -12.56
C ASN A 200 9.81 -3.24 -11.64
N PHE A 201 9.26 -2.48 -10.69
CA PHE A 201 10.06 -1.58 -9.87
C PHE A 201 9.52 -1.55 -8.43
N LEU A 202 10.38 -1.83 -7.45
CA LEU A 202 10.05 -1.84 -6.03
C LEU A 202 10.91 -0.83 -5.29
N GLU A 203 10.27 0.12 -4.61
CA GLU A 203 10.95 0.93 -3.61
C GLU A 203 10.98 0.16 -2.29
N PHE A 204 12.18 -0.16 -1.81
CA PHE A 204 12.43 -1.08 -0.72
C PHE A 204 13.26 -0.45 0.39
N TYR A 205 12.85 -0.68 1.64
CA TYR A 205 13.57 -0.26 2.83
C TYR A 205 14.48 -1.39 3.31
N PRO A 206 15.80 -1.34 3.06
CA PRO A 206 16.70 -2.40 3.51
C PRO A 206 16.85 -2.37 5.03
N PRO A 207 16.85 -3.55 5.69
CA PRO A 207 17.11 -3.63 7.14
C PRO A 207 18.56 -3.30 7.43
N LEU A 208 18.81 -2.24 8.18
CA LEU A 208 20.17 -1.76 8.48
C LEU A 208 20.75 -2.37 9.77
N GLU A 209 19.93 -2.90 10.66
CA GLU A 209 20.37 -3.36 11.99
C GLU A 209 21.48 -4.41 11.90
N HIS A 210 21.30 -5.43 11.06
CA HIS A 210 22.32 -6.47 10.86
C HIS A 210 23.59 -5.93 10.21
N VAL A 211 23.44 -5.03 9.24
CA VAL A 211 24.57 -4.34 8.58
C VAL A 211 25.36 -3.53 9.62
N LEU A 212 24.67 -2.80 10.49
CA LEU A 212 25.31 -2.04 11.56
C LEU A 212 26.02 -2.93 12.58
N HIS A 213 25.49 -4.11 12.89
CA HIS A 213 26.21 -5.11 13.72
C HIS A 213 27.51 -5.58 13.05
N THR A 214 27.50 -5.76 11.75
CA THR A 214 28.69 -6.16 10.98
C THR A 214 29.73 -5.03 10.93
N VAL A 215 29.27 -3.78 10.76
CA VAL A 215 30.15 -2.61 10.67
C VAL A 215 30.69 -2.17 12.04
N PHE A 216 29.87 -2.28 13.08
CA PHE A 216 30.14 -1.83 14.45
C PHE A 216 29.91 -2.97 15.46
N PRO A 217 30.75 -4.01 15.47
CA PRO A 217 30.54 -5.18 16.34
C PRO A 217 30.64 -4.84 17.84
N GLU A 218 31.21 -3.71 18.19
CA GLU A 218 31.28 -3.21 19.57
C GLU A 218 29.97 -2.54 20.03
N ALA A 219 29.12 -2.10 19.10
CA ALA A 219 27.83 -1.52 19.42
C ALA A 219 26.88 -2.60 19.97
N LYS A 220 26.29 -2.33 21.12
CA LYS A 220 25.35 -3.25 21.76
C LYS A 220 23.96 -2.67 21.76
N GLY A 221 22.94 -3.53 21.67
CA GLY A 221 21.55 -3.11 21.72
C GLY A 221 21.04 -2.52 20.40
N LEU A 222 21.64 -2.86 19.27
CA LEU A 222 21.19 -2.42 17.93
C LEU A 222 19.83 -3.03 17.54
N ASP A 223 19.43 -4.13 18.17
CA ASP A 223 18.10 -4.73 17.96
C ASP A 223 16.99 -4.03 18.77
N ASN A 224 17.34 -3.06 19.59
CA ASN A 224 16.39 -2.31 20.39
C ASN A 224 15.49 -1.49 19.47
N GLY A 225 14.20 -1.83 19.46
CA GLY A 225 13.18 -1.19 18.61
C GLY A 225 12.81 -1.97 17.35
N SER A 226 13.51 -3.06 17.03
CA SER A 226 13.06 -4.00 16.00
C SER A 226 12.21 -5.11 16.61
N VAL A 227 11.08 -5.44 15.96
CA VAL A 227 10.23 -6.57 16.35
C VAL A 227 10.87 -7.89 15.97
N LEU A 228 11.63 -7.89 14.88
CA LEU A 228 12.31 -9.07 14.36
C LEU A 228 13.78 -9.08 14.78
N LYS A 229 14.33 -10.27 15.01
CA LYS A 229 15.79 -10.43 15.11
C LYS A 229 16.44 -9.84 13.87
N SER A 230 17.47 -9.03 14.05
CA SER A 230 18.17 -8.37 12.93
C SER A 230 18.66 -9.37 11.87
N GLU A 231 19.18 -10.51 12.31
CA GLU A 231 19.62 -11.59 11.43
C GLU A 231 18.47 -12.22 10.64
N ALA A 232 17.31 -12.43 11.28
CA ALA A 232 16.13 -12.99 10.64
C ALA A 232 15.55 -12.02 9.61
N LYS A 233 15.45 -10.73 9.95
CA LYS A 233 15.00 -9.67 9.06
C LYS A 233 15.93 -9.52 7.85
N HIS A 234 17.23 -9.57 8.08
CA HIS A 234 18.23 -9.52 7.01
C HIS A 234 18.16 -10.76 6.09
N ALA A 235 18.03 -11.95 6.68
CA ALA A 235 17.87 -13.18 5.90
C ALA A 235 16.58 -13.17 5.06
N LEU A 236 15.48 -12.63 5.61
CA LEU A 236 14.23 -12.41 4.88
C LEU A 236 14.44 -11.42 3.72
N ALA A 237 15.10 -10.29 3.97
CA ALA A 237 15.40 -9.31 2.92
C ALA A 237 16.21 -9.91 1.76
N LYS A 238 17.21 -10.74 2.03
CA LYS A 238 17.96 -11.48 0.99
C LYS A 238 17.03 -12.31 0.12
N LYS A 239 16.10 -13.06 0.71
CA LYS A 239 15.12 -13.87 -0.02
C LYS A 239 14.15 -13.01 -0.85
N VAL A 240 13.64 -11.94 -0.28
CA VAL A 240 12.73 -11.00 -0.93
C VAL A 240 13.39 -10.37 -2.16
N LEU A 241 14.61 -9.88 -2.03
CA LEU A 241 15.36 -9.26 -3.12
C LEU A 241 15.73 -10.27 -4.21
N ALA A 242 16.15 -11.49 -3.84
CA ALA A 242 16.40 -12.55 -4.80
C ALA A 242 15.12 -12.92 -5.57
N ARG A 243 13.98 -13.01 -4.87
CA ARG A 243 12.69 -13.31 -5.48
C ARG A 243 12.21 -12.18 -6.40
N ALA A 244 12.37 -10.92 -5.99
CA ALA A 244 12.05 -9.75 -6.82
C ALA A 244 12.84 -9.79 -8.15
N ARG A 245 14.15 -9.99 -8.09
CA ARG A 245 15.02 -10.10 -9.28
C ARG A 245 14.63 -11.28 -10.17
N ALA A 246 14.34 -12.45 -9.57
CA ALA A 246 13.85 -13.62 -10.32
C ALA A 246 12.51 -13.36 -11.04
N LEU A 247 11.70 -12.45 -10.55
CA LEU A 247 10.44 -11.98 -11.17
C LEU A 247 10.63 -10.78 -12.11
N GLY A 248 11.87 -10.29 -12.31
CA GLY A 248 12.16 -9.13 -13.14
C GLY A 248 11.71 -7.80 -12.53
N ILE A 249 11.83 -7.68 -11.21
CA ILE A 249 11.51 -6.47 -10.45
C ILE A 249 12.82 -5.87 -9.96
N GLU A 250 13.18 -4.67 -10.46
CA GLU A 250 14.34 -3.89 -9.97
C GLU A 250 13.98 -3.27 -8.61
N CYS A 251 14.95 -3.26 -7.69
CA CYS A 251 14.75 -2.74 -6.34
C CYS A 251 15.53 -1.45 -6.12
N MET A 252 14.85 -0.40 -5.67
CA MET A 252 15.42 0.87 -5.25
C MET A 252 15.53 0.90 -3.73
N TYR A 253 16.75 1.04 -3.21
CA TYR A 253 16.97 1.13 -1.77
C TYR A 253 16.73 2.53 -1.25
N VAL A 254 15.89 2.65 -0.21
CA VAL A 254 15.69 3.91 0.51
C VAL A 254 16.72 4.03 1.62
N LEU A 255 17.59 5.02 1.53
CA LEU A 255 18.73 5.22 2.42
C LEU A 255 18.70 6.60 3.07
N SER A 256 19.04 6.65 4.35
CA SER A 256 19.21 7.90 5.10
C SER A 256 20.68 8.20 5.29
N TYR A 257 21.09 9.44 5.02
CA TYR A 257 22.45 9.93 5.22
C TYR A 257 22.61 10.49 6.63
N GLY A 258 23.61 10.04 7.37
CA GLY A 258 23.97 10.59 8.68
C GLY A 258 23.15 10.12 9.86
N ALA A 259 22.13 9.27 9.66
CA ALA A 259 21.35 8.71 10.76
C ALA A 259 22.01 7.44 11.32
N PHE A 260 22.38 7.47 12.60
CA PHE A 260 22.92 6.31 13.29
C PHE A 260 22.18 6.11 14.63
N PRO A 261 21.88 4.85 15.02
CA PRO A 261 21.24 4.55 16.29
C PRO A 261 22.16 4.84 17.47
N GLU A 262 21.56 5.02 18.67
CA GLU A 262 22.27 5.37 19.89
C GLU A 262 23.49 4.48 20.21
N PRO A 263 23.43 3.13 20.04
CA PRO A 263 24.59 2.29 20.32
C PRO A 263 25.80 2.59 19.43
N VAL A 264 25.60 3.03 18.19
CA VAL A 264 26.69 3.48 17.31
C VAL A 264 27.21 4.84 17.76
N ARG A 265 26.32 5.76 18.12
CA ARG A 265 26.70 7.07 18.65
C ARG A 265 27.57 6.98 19.90
N ALA A 266 27.25 6.03 20.78
CA ALA A 266 28.00 5.79 22.00
C ALA A 266 29.46 5.37 21.75
N LEU A 267 29.80 4.83 20.56
CA LEU A 267 31.18 4.52 20.17
C LEU A 267 31.98 5.75 19.78
N TYR A 268 31.32 6.86 19.46
CA TYR A 268 31.94 8.10 18.97
C TYR A 268 31.48 9.32 19.80
N PRO A 269 31.75 9.34 21.12
CA PRO A 269 31.26 10.38 22.03
C PRO A 269 31.88 11.77 21.75
N ASP A 270 33.03 11.83 21.10
CA ASP A 270 33.74 13.06 20.79
C ASP A 270 33.24 13.74 19.52
N LEU A 271 32.39 13.08 18.73
CA LEU A 271 31.78 13.66 17.54
C LEU A 271 30.54 14.47 17.89
N GLU A 272 30.26 15.50 17.10
CA GLU A 272 29.08 16.34 17.31
C GLU A 272 27.83 15.70 16.72
N TRP A 273 26.89 15.34 17.60
CA TRP A 273 25.61 14.74 17.28
C TRP A 273 24.47 15.64 17.68
N ARG A 274 23.45 15.75 16.83
CA ARG A 274 22.18 16.42 17.18
C ARG A 274 21.00 15.57 16.70
N ASN A 275 20.02 15.35 17.55
CA ASN A 275 18.79 14.63 17.23
C ASN A 275 19.03 13.28 16.55
N GLY A 276 20.10 12.56 16.93
CA GLY A 276 20.44 11.24 16.35
C GLY A 276 21.20 11.28 15.02
N PHE A 277 21.67 12.48 14.59
CA PHE A 277 22.44 12.65 13.35
C PHE A 277 23.82 13.22 13.64
N LEU A 278 24.79 12.71 12.90
CA LEU A 278 26.13 13.25 12.89
C LEU A 278 26.18 14.54 12.05
N CYS A 279 26.82 15.57 12.58
CA CYS A 279 26.91 16.87 11.90
C CYS A 279 27.78 16.81 10.64
N ALA A 280 27.32 17.41 9.55
CA ALA A 280 27.86 17.21 8.22
C ALA A 280 29.25 17.86 7.95
N HIS A 281 29.72 18.73 8.85
CA HIS A 281 31.08 19.27 8.76
C HIS A 281 32.17 18.27 9.17
N GLN A 282 31.78 17.13 9.76
CA GLN A 282 32.73 16.12 10.24
C GLN A 282 33.00 15.08 9.15
N PRO A 283 34.29 14.84 8.79
CA PRO A 283 34.65 13.89 7.74
C PRO A 283 34.23 12.46 8.07
N GLU A 284 34.11 12.13 9.35
CA GLU A 284 33.68 10.82 9.85
C GLU A 284 32.27 10.46 9.35
N LEU A 285 31.42 11.45 9.09
CA LEU A 285 30.08 11.19 8.55
C LEU A 285 30.15 10.43 7.23
N MET A 286 30.96 10.90 6.30
CA MET A 286 31.11 10.25 5.00
C MET A 286 31.73 8.85 5.16
N GLU A 287 32.76 8.72 5.99
CA GLU A 287 33.43 7.44 6.18
C GLU A 287 32.55 6.38 6.83
N LEU A 288 31.80 6.73 7.88
CA LEU A 288 30.90 5.81 8.54
C LEU A 288 29.72 5.42 7.62
N THR A 289 29.21 6.37 6.85
CA THR A 289 28.11 6.12 5.91
C THR A 289 28.58 5.21 4.77
N LYS A 290 29.71 5.50 4.16
CA LYS A 290 30.29 4.64 3.10
C LYS A 290 30.51 3.22 3.58
N LYS A 291 31.13 3.05 4.76
CA LYS A 291 31.37 1.74 5.36
C LYS A 291 30.07 0.96 5.56
N THR A 292 29.01 1.64 6.03
CA THR A 292 27.68 1.03 6.21
C THR A 292 27.05 0.64 4.87
N TRP A 293 27.04 1.55 3.89
CA TRP A 293 26.41 1.30 2.60
C TRP A 293 27.19 0.27 1.77
N GLN A 294 28.51 0.21 1.89
CA GLN A 294 29.34 -0.81 1.23
C GLN A 294 28.94 -2.21 1.73
N VAL A 295 28.88 -2.41 3.05
CA VAL A 295 28.46 -3.70 3.62
C VAL A 295 27.03 -4.04 3.23
N LEU A 296 26.13 -3.06 3.20
CA LEU A 296 24.74 -3.25 2.74
C LEU A 296 24.69 -3.79 1.31
N VAL A 297 25.42 -3.16 0.39
CA VAL A 297 25.48 -3.54 -1.03
C VAL A 297 26.15 -4.91 -1.20
N GLU A 298 27.22 -5.19 -0.47
CA GLU A 298 27.90 -6.49 -0.48
C GLU A 298 27.00 -7.62 0.03
N GLU A 299 26.20 -7.37 1.06
CA GLU A 299 25.36 -8.38 1.70
C GLU A 299 24.04 -8.64 0.98
N LEU A 300 23.38 -7.61 0.46
CA LEU A 300 22.06 -7.70 -0.17
C LEU A 300 22.12 -7.67 -1.71
N GLY A 301 23.27 -7.32 -2.28
CA GLY A 301 23.39 -6.99 -3.70
C GLY A 301 22.70 -5.66 -4.03
N THR A 302 22.73 -5.27 -5.29
CA THR A 302 22.09 -4.02 -5.74
C THR A 302 21.58 -4.14 -7.17
N ASP A 303 20.55 -3.34 -7.50
CA ASP A 303 20.10 -3.04 -8.87
C ASP A 303 20.49 -1.60 -9.25
N HIS A 304 21.44 -1.03 -8.49
CA HIS A 304 22.02 0.31 -8.66
C HIS A 304 21.04 1.48 -8.45
N TRP A 305 19.88 1.26 -7.84
CA TRP A 305 18.92 2.29 -7.54
C TRP A 305 18.92 2.67 -6.06
N TYR A 306 19.03 3.96 -5.77
CA TYR A 306 19.10 4.49 -4.41
C TYR A 306 18.28 5.75 -4.26
N ALA A 307 17.27 5.72 -3.42
CA ALA A 307 16.55 6.89 -2.96
C ALA A 307 17.28 7.46 -1.73
N ILE A 308 18.02 8.53 -1.91
CA ILE A 308 18.67 9.21 -0.81
C ILE A 308 17.62 10.09 -0.13
N ARG A 309 17.25 9.68 1.07
CA ARG A 309 16.24 10.35 1.86
C ARG A 309 16.86 11.42 2.72
N HIS A 310 16.28 12.59 2.66
CA HIS A 310 16.48 13.62 3.64
C HIS A 310 15.65 13.31 4.89
N ARG A 311 16.09 13.72 6.07
CA ARG A 311 15.34 13.56 7.30
C ARG A 311 14.18 14.54 7.37
N GLY A 312 12.95 14.00 7.50
CA GLY A 312 11.80 14.71 8.01
C GLY A 312 11.06 15.64 7.06
N GLU A 313 9.89 16.01 7.47
CA GLU A 313 8.90 16.81 6.75
C GLU A 313 9.04 18.31 7.04
N GLU A 314 9.78 18.67 8.08
CA GLU A 314 9.85 20.03 8.58
C GLU A 314 11.06 20.80 8.03
N GLU A 315 10.91 22.11 7.89
CA GLU A 315 12.00 23.04 7.52
C GLU A 315 13.24 22.91 8.41
N GLN A 316 13.09 22.39 9.60
CA GLN A 316 14.15 22.25 10.60
C GLN A 316 14.96 20.97 10.44
N VAL A 317 14.54 20.07 9.57
CA VAL A 317 15.17 18.76 9.45
C VAL A 317 16.04 18.71 8.21
N TYR A 318 17.15 19.38 8.30
CA TYR A 318 18.22 19.32 7.32
C TYR A 318 18.95 17.98 7.40
N SER A 319 19.61 17.61 6.31
CA SER A 319 20.63 16.54 6.30
C SER A 319 21.76 16.81 7.30
N ASP A 320 21.93 18.07 7.68
CA ASP A 320 22.85 18.52 8.72
C ASP A 320 22.10 19.23 9.86
N PRO A 321 21.87 18.55 10.99
CA PRO A 321 21.17 19.13 12.14
C PRO A 321 21.95 20.28 12.79
N CYS A 322 23.24 20.39 12.51
CA CYS A 322 24.10 21.43 13.03
C CYS A 322 24.09 22.69 12.16
N ARG A 323 23.48 22.61 10.98
CA ARG A 323 23.49 23.68 9.98
C ARG A 323 24.91 24.15 9.61
N SER A 324 25.85 23.22 9.65
CA SER A 324 27.26 23.47 9.31
C SER A 324 27.50 23.52 7.80
N VAL A 325 26.59 22.95 7.03
CA VAL A 325 26.58 22.96 5.55
C VAL A 325 25.18 23.31 5.04
N THR A 326 25.07 23.72 3.78
CA THR A 326 23.75 23.91 3.15
C THR A 326 23.06 22.59 2.91
N LYS A 327 21.75 22.61 2.71
CA LYS A 327 20.94 21.43 2.41
C LYS A 327 21.45 20.72 1.15
N ALA A 328 21.73 21.49 0.09
CA ALA A 328 22.30 20.96 -1.15
C ALA A 328 23.68 20.31 -0.92
N GLN A 329 24.56 20.95 -0.15
CA GLN A 329 25.86 20.37 0.19
C GLN A 329 25.74 19.05 0.95
N GLY A 330 24.78 18.91 1.88
CA GLY A 330 24.52 17.65 2.57
C GLY A 330 24.09 16.52 1.62
N PHE A 331 23.23 16.83 0.66
CA PHE A 331 22.86 15.87 -0.39
C PHE A 331 24.05 15.51 -1.30
N LEU A 332 24.84 16.51 -1.71
CA LEU A 332 26.02 16.28 -2.55
C LEU A 332 27.06 15.38 -1.87
N GLN A 333 27.25 15.52 -0.56
CA GLN A 333 28.08 14.59 0.21
C GLN A 333 27.52 13.16 0.19
N ALA A 334 26.21 13.01 0.36
CA ALA A 334 25.56 11.70 0.30
C ALA A 334 25.68 11.06 -1.09
N PHE A 335 25.53 11.86 -2.16
CA PHE A 335 25.71 11.36 -3.53
C PHE A 335 27.14 10.90 -3.76
N ALA A 336 28.13 11.71 -3.37
CA ALA A 336 29.52 11.33 -3.46
C ALA A 336 29.85 10.06 -2.68
N ALA A 337 29.30 9.90 -1.47
CA ALA A 337 29.47 8.69 -0.69
C ALA A 337 28.89 7.46 -1.41
N MET A 338 27.72 7.60 -2.05
CA MET A 338 27.10 6.50 -2.79
C MET A 338 27.84 6.17 -4.09
N GLU A 339 28.30 7.17 -4.83
CA GLU A 339 29.07 6.96 -6.08
C GLU A 339 30.44 6.30 -5.81
N GLU A 340 31.03 6.51 -4.63
CA GLU A 340 32.24 5.78 -4.21
C GLU A 340 31.92 4.31 -3.86
N VAL A 341 30.73 4.02 -3.30
CA VAL A 341 30.31 2.66 -2.97
C VAL A 341 29.87 1.89 -4.20
N ASP A 342 29.11 2.55 -5.08
CA ASP A 342 28.56 1.97 -6.30
C ASP A 342 28.72 2.97 -7.46
N PRO A 343 29.76 2.80 -8.31
CA PRO A 343 30.00 3.68 -9.46
C PRO A 343 28.87 3.69 -10.52
N GLU A 344 27.98 2.70 -10.49
CA GLU A 344 26.81 2.63 -11.38
C GLU A 344 25.54 3.21 -10.74
N ALA A 345 25.65 3.83 -9.57
CA ALA A 345 24.51 4.33 -8.80
C ALA A 345 23.58 5.25 -9.60
N ARG A 346 22.30 4.93 -9.54
CA ARG A 346 21.19 5.73 -10.07
C ARG A 346 20.49 6.38 -8.88
N ILE A 347 20.90 7.60 -8.59
CA ILE A 347 20.45 8.29 -7.40
C ILE A 347 19.12 8.99 -7.66
N THR A 348 18.20 8.86 -6.72
CA THR A 348 16.93 9.57 -6.68
C THR A 348 16.79 10.36 -5.39
N VAL A 349 16.01 11.44 -5.43
CA VAL A 349 15.63 12.24 -4.26
C VAL A 349 14.13 12.45 -4.29
N TRP A 350 13.47 12.27 -3.15
CA TRP A 350 12.04 12.55 -3.03
C TRP A 350 11.78 14.05 -2.99
N THR A 351 10.73 14.50 -3.67
CA THR A 351 10.28 15.90 -3.59
C THR A 351 9.39 16.18 -2.37
N TRP A 352 9.31 15.24 -1.45
CA TRP A 352 8.58 15.41 -0.21
C TRP A 352 9.25 16.45 0.68
N GLY A 353 8.45 17.41 1.15
CA GLY A 353 8.92 18.50 1.99
C GLY A 353 9.09 19.81 1.21
N GLU A 354 9.05 20.91 1.94
CA GLU A 354 9.16 22.26 1.38
C GLU A 354 10.53 22.48 0.73
N ARG A 355 10.55 23.12 -0.44
CA ARG A 355 11.75 23.56 -1.17
C ARG A 355 12.73 22.50 -1.64
N ILE A 356 12.35 21.21 -1.65
CA ILE A 356 13.20 20.20 -2.28
C ILE A 356 13.34 20.43 -3.79
N PRO A 357 12.29 20.80 -4.55
CA PRO A 357 12.44 21.14 -5.97
C PRO A 357 13.51 22.18 -6.28
N ASP A 358 13.64 23.21 -5.45
CA ASP A 358 14.64 24.27 -5.63
C ASP A 358 16.08 23.73 -5.60
N LEU A 359 16.33 22.63 -4.89
CA LEU A 359 17.66 22.03 -4.76
C LEU A 359 18.11 21.30 -6.04
N PHE A 360 17.17 20.93 -6.91
CA PHE A 360 17.53 20.21 -8.12
C PHE A 360 18.32 21.05 -9.12
N GLU A 361 18.31 22.39 -9.00
CA GLU A 361 19.22 23.24 -9.78
C GLU A 361 20.69 23.03 -9.39
N GLU A 362 20.95 22.68 -8.13
CA GLU A 362 22.29 22.45 -7.59
C GLU A 362 22.77 20.99 -7.76
N PHE A 363 21.85 20.05 -8.02
CA PHE A 363 22.16 18.63 -8.11
C PHE A 363 22.72 18.24 -9.49
N PRO A 364 23.62 17.25 -9.57
CA PRO A 364 24.06 16.66 -10.83
C PRO A 364 22.90 16.24 -11.73
N ALA A 365 23.04 16.37 -13.03
CA ALA A 365 21.95 16.11 -14.00
C ALA A 365 21.44 14.66 -13.98
N ASN A 366 22.28 13.71 -13.56
CA ASN A 366 21.93 12.29 -13.43
C ASN A 366 21.11 11.95 -12.19
N VAL A 367 21.00 12.86 -11.21
CA VAL A 367 20.12 12.67 -10.05
C VAL A 367 18.67 12.87 -10.46
N ARG A 368 17.82 11.89 -10.19
CA ARG A 368 16.40 11.88 -10.54
C ARG A 368 15.55 12.39 -9.40
N ALA A 369 14.40 12.94 -9.72
CA ALA A 369 13.38 13.22 -8.73
C ALA A 369 12.41 12.04 -8.61
N VAL A 370 12.04 11.67 -7.39
CA VAL A 370 10.80 10.95 -7.12
C VAL A 370 9.77 11.98 -6.74
N HIS A 371 8.95 12.39 -7.71
CA HIS A 371 7.92 13.38 -7.49
C HIS A 371 6.71 12.73 -6.84
N ILE A 372 6.56 12.96 -5.53
CA ILE A 372 5.46 12.42 -4.76
C ILE A 372 4.26 13.33 -4.97
N ARG A 373 3.31 12.82 -5.75
CA ARG A 373 2.05 13.50 -6.05
C ARG A 373 1.04 13.16 -4.97
N HIS A 374 0.61 14.16 -4.27
CA HIS A 374 -0.49 14.04 -3.34
C HIS A 374 -1.48 15.20 -3.60
N GLY A 375 -2.74 14.87 -3.61
CA GLY A 375 -3.79 15.88 -3.63
C GLY A 375 -3.84 16.71 -2.33
N MET A 376 -2.71 16.87 -1.64
CA MET A 376 -2.62 17.48 -0.31
C MET A 376 -2.93 18.97 -0.27
N ALA A 377 -3.02 19.66 -1.40
CA ALA A 377 -3.51 21.05 -1.42
C ALA A 377 -4.84 21.21 -0.68
N ASN A 378 -5.65 20.14 -0.59
CA ASN A 378 -6.91 20.13 0.13
C ASN A 378 -6.81 19.62 1.58
N VAL A 379 -5.71 18.95 1.97
CA VAL A 379 -5.56 18.30 3.30
C VAL A 379 -5.14 19.30 4.37
N PHE A 380 -4.22 20.19 4.02
CA PHE A 380 -3.72 21.17 4.97
C PHE A 380 -4.54 22.47 4.96
N GLY A 381 -5.75 22.43 4.42
CA GLY A 381 -6.75 23.51 4.38
C GLY A 381 -6.23 24.89 4.72
N ASP A 382 -6.45 25.88 3.87
CA ASP A 382 -6.27 27.32 4.14
C ASP A 382 -4.92 27.80 4.73
N ARG A 383 -3.86 27.03 4.67
CA ARG A 383 -2.54 27.59 4.87
C ARG A 383 -2.05 28.28 3.59
N GLY A 384 -2.70 29.41 3.31
CA GLY A 384 -2.25 30.39 2.33
C GLY A 384 -2.49 30.00 0.89
N GLU A 385 -3.36 30.78 0.36
CA GLU A 385 -3.39 31.30 -1.00
C GLU A 385 -2.55 30.54 -2.05
N GLY A 386 -3.23 29.80 -2.92
CA GLY A 386 -2.80 29.76 -4.30
C GLY A 386 -1.73 28.75 -4.70
N ARG A 387 -1.47 27.70 -3.95
CA ARG A 387 -0.78 26.55 -4.54
C ARG A 387 -1.79 25.69 -5.29
N GLU A 388 -2.10 26.12 -6.50
CA GLU A 388 -2.68 25.25 -7.52
C GLU A 388 -1.78 24.01 -7.60
N GLN A 389 -2.39 22.83 -7.51
CA GLN A 389 -1.71 21.59 -7.88
C GLN A 389 -1.09 21.81 -9.27
N SER A 390 0.22 21.90 -9.34
CA SER A 390 0.87 21.86 -10.63
C SER A 390 0.55 20.50 -11.27
N ASP A 391 -0.01 20.51 -12.47
CA ASP A 391 -0.32 19.30 -13.23
C ASP A 391 0.95 18.54 -13.67
N GLY A 392 2.09 18.84 -13.07
CA GLY A 392 3.39 18.26 -13.36
C GLY A 392 4.45 18.72 -12.37
N PRO A 393 5.69 18.27 -12.47
CA PRO A 393 6.81 18.76 -11.69
C PRO A 393 7.26 20.14 -12.19
N ALA A 394 6.32 21.12 -12.21
CA ALA A 394 6.56 22.46 -12.71
C ALA A 394 7.78 23.15 -12.06
N ASP A 395 8.17 22.64 -10.88
CA ASP A 395 9.27 23.17 -10.09
C ASP A 395 10.61 22.42 -10.33
N LEU A 396 10.65 21.39 -11.19
CA LEU A 396 11.89 20.72 -11.54
C LEU A 396 12.58 21.41 -12.73
N PRO A 397 13.91 21.44 -12.76
CA PRO A 397 14.65 21.93 -13.94
C PRO A 397 14.22 21.20 -15.20
N PRO A 398 14.12 21.90 -16.36
CA PRO A 398 13.82 21.27 -17.63
C PRO A 398 14.75 20.08 -17.90
N GLU A 399 14.20 19.01 -18.48
CA GLU A 399 14.93 17.77 -18.79
C GLU A 399 15.37 16.92 -17.58
N ARG A 400 15.08 17.35 -16.36
CA ARG A 400 15.34 16.53 -15.16
C ARG A 400 14.48 15.25 -15.23
N LYS A 401 15.14 14.10 -15.23
CA LYS A 401 14.44 12.81 -15.18
C LYS A 401 13.73 12.63 -13.85
N TRP A 402 12.51 12.08 -13.89
CA TRP A 402 11.72 11.89 -12.69
C TRP A 402 10.81 10.67 -12.76
N LEU A 403 10.36 10.24 -11.59
CA LEU A 403 9.40 9.15 -11.37
C LEU A 403 8.16 9.74 -10.69
N SER A 404 6.98 9.38 -11.17
CA SER A 404 5.71 9.83 -10.61
C SER A 404 5.23 8.88 -9.52
N GLY A 405 5.37 9.26 -8.25
CA GLY A 405 4.90 8.53 -7.09
C GLY A 405 3.48 8.97 -6.69
N GLN A 406 2.50 8.06 -6.77
CA GLN A 406 1.12 8.35 -6.42
C GLN A 406 0.87 8.07 -4.95
N PHE A 407 0.77 9.12 -4.16
CA PHE A 407 0.55 9.03 -2.72
C PHE A 407 -0.92 8.69 -2.44
N THR A 408 -1.19 7.44 -2.15
CA THR A 408 -2.57 6.92 -2.03
C THR A 408 -3.08 6.86 -0.62
N VAL A 409 -2.20 6.94 0.37
CA VAL A 409 -2.54 6.75 1.77
C VAL A 409 -1.70 7.65 2.64
N PHE A 410 -2.35 8.51 3.42
CA PHE A 410 -1.73 9.35 4.43
C PHE A 410 -2.39 9.09 5.78
N GLY A 411 -1.63 8.56 6.70
CA GLY A 411 -1.88 8.34 8.11
C GLY A 411 -3.33 8.37 8.55
N GLY A 412 -4.12 7.35 8.38
CA GLY A 412 -5.40 7.36 9.02
C GLY A 412 -6.53 6.55 8.38
N ASN A 413 -7.70 6.79 8.90
CA ASN A 413 -8.95 6.10 8.63
C ASN A 413 -9.42 6.07 7.19
N GLU A 414 -8.86 6.94 6.37
CA GLU A 414 -9.21 7.08 4.97
C GLU A 414 -8.53 6.06 4.09
N THR A 415 -7.63 5.28 4.71
CA THR A 415 -6.76 4.32 4.07
C THR A 415 -7.47 3.14 3.45
N LEU A 416 -8.66 2.82 3.93
CA LEU A 416 -9.26 1.53 3.61
C LEU A 416 -9.89 1.48 2.23
N LEU A 417 -10.44 2.58 1.73
CA LEU A 417 -11.24 2.53 0.52
C LEU A 417 -10.89 3.59 -0.53
N GLN A 418 -10.82 4.84 -0.11
CA GLN A 418 -10.46 5.96 -0.95
C GLN A 418 -10.16 7.16 -0.07
N THR A 419 -9.10 7.86 -0.39
CA THR A 419 -8.80 9.14 0.24
C THR A 419 -9.51 10.26 -0.51
N GLY A 420 -9.95 11.29 0.19
CA GLY A 420 -10.58 12.46 -0.44
C GLY A 420 -9.64 13.23 -1.40
N TRP A 421 -8.35 12.92 -1.40
CA TRP A 421 -7.36 13.55 -2.26
C TRP A 421 -6.87 12.67 -3.41
N CYS A 422 -7.10 11.35 -3.36
CA CYS A 422 -6.64 10.42 -4.37
C CYS A 422 -7.81 9.59 -4.86
N ASP A 423 -8.50 10.07 -5.87
CA ASP A 423 -9.53 9.31 -6.56
C ASP A 423 -9.03 8.77 -7.91
N ALA A 424 -9.75 7.80 -8.44
CA ALA A 424 -9.38 7.15 -9.69
C ALA A 424 -9.37 8.12 -10.91
N ALA A 425 -10.17 9.16 -10.90
CA ALA A 425 -10.22 10.14 -11.98
C ALA A 425 -9.00 11.07 -11.93
N THR A 426 -8.62 11.51 -10.75
CA THR A 426 -7.37 12.27 -10.52
C THR A 426 -6.15 11.45 -10.92
N LEU A 427 -6.08 10.17 -10.53
CA LEU A 427 -5.00 9.27 -10.94
C LEU A 427 -4.93 9.12 -12.47
N ALA A 428 -6.06 8.98 -13.14
CA ALA A 428 -6.08 8.87 -14.60
C ALA A 428 -5.59 10.16 -15.29
N LYS A 429 -5.99 11.34 -14.78
CA LYS A 429 -5.52 12.63 -15.27
C LYS A 429 -3.99 12.75 -15.09
N ASP A 430 -3.50 12.40 -13.93
CA ASP A 430 -2.08 12.45 -13.61
C ASP A 430 -1.24 11.47 -14.44
N ALA A 431 -1.75 10.26 -14.69
CA ALA A 431 -1.08 9.30 -15.54
C ALA A 431 -0.93 9.79 -16.99
N VAL A 432 -1.98 10.42 -17.55
CA VAL A 432 -1.93 11.03 -18.88
C VAL A 432 -0.90 12.16 -18.92
N ALA A 433 -0.91 13.05 -17.93
CA ALA A 433 0.02 14.17 -17.86
C ALA A 433 1.47 13.68 -17.70
N SER A 434 1.71 12.68 -16.84
CA SER A 434 3.02 12.07 -16.61
C SER A 434 3.54 11.39 -17.89
N ALA A 435 2.70 10.65 -18.60
CA ALA A 435 3.10 9.98 -19.85
C ALA A 435 3.35 10.95 -21.02
N ALA A 436 2.78 12.15 -20.97
CA ALA A 436 3.03 13.19 -21.97
C ALA A 436 4.38 13.90 -21.78
N ASP A 437 4.98 13.80 -20.59
CA ASP A 437 6.29 14.36 -20.29
C ASP A 437 7.40 13.34 -20.61
N PRO A 438 8.28 13.61 -21.62
CA PRO A 438 9.36 12.70 -22.00
C PRO A 438 10.43 12.54 -20.89
N SER A 439 10.42 13.39 -19.87
CA SER A 439 11.31 13.30 -18.71
C SER A 439 10.77 12.37 -17.63
N CYS A 440 9.48 12.02 -17.66
CA CYS A 440 8.89 11.06 -16.74
C CYS A 440 9.23 9.63 -17.17
N GLU A 441 10.04 8.94 -16.38
CA GLU A 441 10.48 7.57 -16.67
C GLU A 441 9.62 6.51 -15.96
N GLY A 442 8.82 6.90 -14.94
CA GLY A 442 8.09 5.92 -14.15
C GLY A 442 6.82 6.43 -13.52
N TYR A 443 5.95 5.46 -13.21
CA TYR A 443 4.67 5.68 -12.52
C TYR A 443 4.44 4.56 -11.51
N PHE A 444 4.27 4.90 -10.22
CA PHE A 444 4.17 3.89 -9.18
C PHE A 444 3.30 4.33 -8.00
N GLN A 445 2.77 3.35 -7.28
CA GLN A 445 2.05 3.58 -6.05
C GLN A 445 3.02 3.92 -4.92
N TRP A 446 2.70 4.93 -4.13
CA TRP A 446 3.49 5.39 -2.99
C TRP A 446 2.61 5.49 -1.73
N PRO A 447 2.26 4.38 -1.06
CA PRO A 447 1.40 4.38 0.10
C PRO A 447 2.21 4.43 1.40
N GLU A 448 1.73 5.10 2.44
CA GLU A 448 2.30 4.95 3.79
C GLU A 448 2.01 3.56 4.40
N TRP A 449 0.91 2.93 3.98
CA TRP A 449 0.49 1.62 4.45
C TRP A 449 0.26 0.68 3.28
N SER A 450 0.82 -0.51 3.37
CA SER A 450 0.62 -1.53 2.35
C SER A 450 -0.81 -2.08 2.36
N ASN A 451 -1.28 -2.59 1.23
CA ASN A 451 -2.56 -3.31 1.09
C ASN A 451 -3.83 -2.56 1.55
N THR A 452 -3.81 -1.24 1.55
CA THR A 452 -4.93 -0.43 2.04
C THR A 452 -6.10 -0.41 1.07
N SER A 453 -5.90 0.03 -0.16
CA SER A 453 -6.96 0.08 -1.16
C SER A 453 -6.63 -0.82 -2.35
N VAL A 454 -7.32 -1.96 -2.43
CA VAL A 454 -7.18 -2.89 -3.57
C VAL A 454 -7.65 -2.22 -4.87
N TRP A 455 -8.72 -1.41 -4.80
CA TRP A 455 -9.23 -0.64 -5.94
C TRP A 455 -8.19 0.35 -6.50
N LEU A 456 -7.59 1.19 -5.66
CA LEU A 456 -6.60 2.17 -6.10
C LEU A 456 -5.32 1.48 -6.60
N SER A 457 -4.91 0.40 -5.97
CA SER A 457 -3.77 -0.41 -6.44
C SER A 457 -4.01 -0.98 -7.85
N ASP A 458 -5.22 -1.51 -8.11
CA ASP A 458 -5.63 -2.00 -9.43
C ASP A 458 -5.65 -0.87 -10.48
N VAL A 459 -6.18 0.30 -10.11
CA VAL A 459 -6.21 1.49 -10.98
C VAL A 459 -4.80 1.93 -11.33
N ILE A 460 -3.90 2.07 -10.35
CA ILE A 460 -2.53 2.53 -10.58
C ILE A 460 -1.76 1.53 -11.45
N ALA A 461 -1.86 0.23 -11.18
CA ALA A 461 -1.20 -0.78 -11.99
C ALA A 461 -1.65 -0.74 -13.46
N LYS A 462 -2.95 -0.56 -13.70
CA LYS A 462 -3.51 -0.43 -15.05
C LYS A 462 -3.10 0.86 -15.74
N LEU A 463 -3.05 1.99 -15.01
CA LEU A 463 -2.62 3.29 -15.52
C LEU A 463 -1.11 3.33 -15.79
N ALA A 464 -0.30 2.69 -14.97
CA ALA A 464 1.13 2.57 -15.18
C ALA A 464 1.46 1.85 -16.49
N TRP A 465 0.59 0.92 -16.92
CA TRP A 465 0.70 0.24 -18.21
C TRP A 465 0.10 1.06 -19.36
N SER A 466 -1.11 1.60 -19.16
CA SER A 466 -1.88 2.31 -20.18
C SER A 466 -2.56 3.54 -19.58
N PRO A 467 -1.92 4.71 -19.60
CA PRO A 467 -2.39 5.93 -18.92
C PRO A 467 -3.72 6.47 -19.46
N THR A 468 -4.06 6.13 -20.71
CA THR A 468 -5.34 6.53 -21.35
C THR A 468 -6.51 5.58 -21.00
N ARG A 469 -6.28 4.55 -20.19
CA ARG A 469 -7.33 3.64 -19.75
C ARG A 469 -8.20 4.32 -18.71
N GLU A 470 -9.49 4.48 -19.01
CA GLU A 470 -10.46 5.00 -18.03
C GLU A 470 -10.68 3.99 -16.89
N PRO A 471 -10.46 4.37 -15.62
CA PRO A 471 -10.84 3.55 -14.48
C PRO A 471 -12.34 3.28 -14.47
N SER A 472 -12.75 2.06 -14.20
CA SER A 472 -14.17 1.66 -14.17
C SER A 472 -14.45 0.77 -12.97
N LEU A 473 -15.13 1.32 -11.96
CA LEU A 473 -15.55 0.55 -10.80
C LEU A 473 -16.46 -0.63 -11.20
N ASP A 474 -17.31 -0.45 -12.20
CA ASP A 474 -18.20 -1.51 -12.69
C ASP A 474 -17.44 -2.67 -13.33
N ALA A 475 -16.37 -2.36 -14.06
CA ALA A 475 -15.50 -3.39 -14.63
C ALA A 475 -14.72 -4.10 -13.51
N TYR A 476 -14.15 -3.35 -12.57
CA TYR A 476 -13.47 -3.88 -11.40
C TYR A 476 -14.37 -4.83 -10.59
N ALA A 477 -15.60 -4.40 -10.29
CA ALA A 477 -16.54 -5.20 -9.53
C ALA A 477 -16.87 -6.53 -10.24
N ARG A 478 -17.12 -6.51 -11.55
CA ARG A 478 -17.38 -7.72 -12.33
C ARG A 478 -16.16 -8.64 -12.39
N GLU A 479 -14.97 -8.06 -12.59
CA GLU A 479 -13.72 -8.81 -12.65
C GLU A 479 -13.38 -9.46 -11.30
N ARG A 480 -13.69 -8.79 -10.19
CA ARG A 480 -13.33 -9.23 -8.83
C ARG A 480 -14.37 -10.14 -8.19
N HIS A 481 -15.64 -9.86 -8.39
CA HIS A 481 -16.75 -10.48 -7.66
C HIS A 481 -17.73 -11.27 -8.54
N GLY A 482 -17.64 -11.17 -9.86
CA GLY A 482 -18.50 -11.91 -10.76
C GLY A 482 -20.00 -11.64 -10.51
N ALA A 483 -20.74 -12.66 -10.10
CA ALA A 483 -22.18 -12.54 -9.79
C ALA A 483 -22.49 -11.63 -8.60
N LEU A 484 -21.54 -11.37 -7.71
CA LEU A 484 -21.69 -10.48 -6.57
C LEU A 484 -21.30 -9.02 -6.86
N ALA A 485 -21.07 -8.68 -8.14
CA ALA A 485 -20.69 -7.33 -8.53
C ALA A 485 -21.75 -6.27 -8.16
N GLU A 486 -23.04 -6.54 -8.39
CA GLU A 486 -24.10 -5.57 -8.04
C GLU A 486 -24.25 -5.36 -6.54
N PRO A 487 -24.28 -6.39 -5.67
CA PRO A 487 -24.20 -6.18 -4.22
C PRO A 487 -22.98 -5.35 -3.78
N PHE A 488 -21.79 -5.62 -4.31
CA PHE A 488 -20.60 -4.82 -4.04
C PHE A 488 -20.79 -3.36 -4.46
N LEU A 489 -21.28 -3.12 -5.68
CA LEU A 489 -21.50 -1.77 -6.22
C LEU A 489 -22.56 -0.98 -5.42
N ALA A 490 -23.54 -1.66 -4.82
CA ALA A 490 -24.53 -1.01 -3.96
C ALA A 490 -23.88 -0.30 -2.77
N GLY A 491 -22.82 -0.89 -2.18
CA GLY A 491 -22.08 -0.27 -1.08
C GLY A 491 -21.02 0.73 -1.56
N PHE A 492 -20.26 0.37 -2.59
CA PHE A 492 -19.07 1.11 -2.97
C PHE A 492 -19.33 2.34 -3.86
N ARG A 493 -20.37 2.36 -4.69
CA ARG A 493 -20.69 3.56 -5.49
C ARG A 493 -21.05 4.77 -4.62
N PRO A 494 -21.90 4.66 -3.59
CA PRO A 494 -22.16 5.78 -2.68
C PRO A 494 -20.90 6.24 -1.97
N LEU A 495 -20.10 5.29 -1.47
CA LEU A 495 -18.86 5.57 -0.79
C LEU A 495 -17.87 6.35 -1.66
N LEU A 496 -17.63 5.91 -2.91
CA LEU A 496 -16.70 6.60 -3.80
C LEU A 496 -17.20 7.98 -4.25
N ARG A 497 -18.53 8.19 -4.35
CA ARG A 497 -19.10 9.54 -4.54
C ARG A 497 -18.85 10.44 -3.32
N ALA A 498 -18.91 9.87 -2.11
CA ALA A 498 -18.65 10.59 -0.88
C ALA A 498 -17.18 10.98 -0.70
N GLY A 499 -16.26 10.21 -1.24
CA GLY A 499 -14.82 10.45 -1.12
C GLY A 499 -14.39 11.83 -1.62
N ASN A 500 -15.15 12.40 -2.57
CA ASN A 500 -14.94 13.77 -3.05
C ASN A 500 -15.68 14.83 -2.19
N ALA A 501 -16.54 14.42 -1.27
CA ALA A 501 -17.23 15.31 -0.37
C ALA A 501 -16.52 15.32 0.98
N ARG A 502 -15.59 16.19 1.19
CA ARG A 502 -14.95 16.66 2.43
C ARG A 502 -15.15 15.81 3.73
N PHE A 503 -15.31 14.48 3.62
CA PHE A 503 -15.19 13.54 4.73
C PHE A 503 -13.72 13.40 5.18
N MET A 504 -12.97 14.40 4.83
CA MET A 504 -11.55 14.47 5.12
C MET A 504 -11.32 14.53 6.61
N ASN A 505 -10.20 13.96 7.00
CA ASN A 505 -9.70 14.03 8.36
C ASN A 505 -10.19 15.28 9.05
N PRO A 506 -10.96 15.10 10.14
CA PRO A 506 -11.14 16.21 11.02
C PRO A 506 -9.75 16.76 11.30
N PRO A 507 -9.60 18.06 11.41
CA PRO A 507 -8.34 18.60 11.88
C PRO A 507 -7.94 17.75 13.08
N ARG A 508 -6.76 17.18 13.06
CA ARG A 508 -6.20 16.21 14.02
C ARG A 508 -6.36 16.62 15.50
N LYS A 509 -6.98 17.77 15.74
CA LYS A 509 -7.12 18.47 17.00
C LYS A 509 -8.48 18.30 17.69
N ARG A 510 -9.50 17.74 17.04
CA ARG A 510 -10.85 17.70 17.64
C ARG A 510 -11.37 16.27 17.74
N LEU A 511 -11.74 15.87 18.94
CA LEU A 511 -12.47 14.65 19.23
C LEU A 511 -13.82 14.60 18.49
N LEU A 512 -14.41 15.76 18.19
CA LEU A 512 -15.72 15.89 17.60
C LEU A 512 -15.66 16.56 16.23
N VAL A 513 -16.41 16.03 15.29
CA VAL A 513 -16.48 16.53 13.92
C VAL A 513 -17.91 16.86 13.54
N PRO A 514 -18.36 18.08 13.88
CA PRO A 514 -19.77 18.48 13.72
C PRO A 514 -20.29 18.40 12.29
N PHE A 515 -19.46 18.55 11.28
CA PHE A 515 -19.90 18.55 9.89
C PHE A 515 -20.49 17.23 9.42
N PHE A 516 -20.33 16.13 10.14
CA PHE A 516 -21.02 14.87 9.84
C PHE A 516 -22.52 14.96 10.02
N LEU A 517 -23.02 15.96 10.75
CA LEU A 517 -24.45 16.22 10.90
C LEU A 517 -25.04 17.04 9.74
N ALA A 518 -24.22 17.50 8.79
CA ALA A 518 -24.75 18.15 7.59
C ALA A 518 -25.62 17.18 6.79
N ALA A 519 -26.71 17.66 6.24
CA ALA A 519 -27.68 16.85 5.48
C ALA A 519 -27.01 16.00 4.39
N ALA A 520 -26.08 16.58 3.61
CA ALA A 520 -25.38 15.88 2.55
C ALA A 520 -24.52 14.71 3.10
N SER A 521 -23.92 14.86 4.28
CA SER A 521 -23.14 13.80 4.93
C SER A 521 -24.02 12.67 5.42
N LEU A 522 -25.13 13.00 6.04
CA LEU A 522 -26.12 12.03 6.52
C LEU A 522 -26.76 11.24 5.37
N ASP A 523 -27.02 11.88 4.25
CA ASP A 523 -27.57 11.21 3.06
C ASP A 523 -26.58 10.17 2.52
N VAL A 524 -25.29 10.51 2.47
CA VAL A 524 -24.25 9.55 2.09
C VAL A 524 -24.18 8.38 3.06
N LEU A 525 -24.20 8.64 4.38
CA LEU A 525 -24.22 7.57 5.38
C LEU A 525 -25.42 6.64 5.21
N ARG A 526 -26.62 7.19 4.92
CA ARG A 526 -27.82 6.42 4.64
C ARG A 526 -27.65 5.52 3.41
N GLU A 527 -27.10 6.07 2.32
CA GLU A 527 -26.86 5.31 1.09
C GLU A 527 -25.81 4.19 1.29
N VAL A 528 -24.67 4.49 1.91
CA VAL A 528 -23.62 3.49 2.19
C VAL A 528 -24.16 2.40 3.11
N ARG A 529 -24.96 2.75 4.11
CA ARG A 529 -25.62 1.80 5.01
C ARG A 529 -26.57 0.86 4.27
N ALA A 530 -27.41 1.40 3.38
CA ALA A 530 -28.28 0.58 2.55
C ALA A 530 -27.47 -0.40 1.66
N GLY A 531 -26.37 0.05 1.12
CA GLY A 531 -25.43 -0.80 0.37
C GLY A 531 -24.77 -1.86 1.23
N ALA A 532 -24.38 -1.53 2.47
CA ALA A 532 -23.81 -2.49 3.42
C ALA A 532 -24.82 -3.60 3.78
N LEU A 533 -26.08 -3.25 3.99
CA LEU A 533 -27.17 -4.22 4.18
C LEU A 533 -27.29 -5.17 2.99
N THR A 534 -27.28 -4.63 1.77
CA THR A 534 -27.33 -5.43 0.55
C THR A 534 -26.13 -6.38 0.44
N MET A 535 -24.90 -5.92 0.77
CA MET A 535 -23.74 -6.80 0.79
C MET A 535 -23.83 -7.89 1.86
N MET A 536 -24.36 -7.54 3.06
CA MET A 536 -24.48 -8.46 4.17
C MET A 536 -25.37 -9.68 3.84
N GLU A 537 -26.42 -9.52 3.05
CA GLU A 537 -27.28 -10.62 2.59
C GLU A 537 -26.55 -11.69 1.77
N HIS A 538 -25.38 -11.35 1.22
CA HIS A 538 -24.60 -12.22 0.38
C HIS A 538 -23.30 -12.77 1.02
N LEU A 539 -23.03 -12.47 2.28
CA LEU A 539 -21.78 -12.89 2.94
C LEU A 539 -21.62 -14.41 3.05
N ASP A 540 -22.71 -15.14 3.17
CA ASP A 540 -22.70 -16.60 3.31
C ASP A 540 -22.26 -17.34 2.03
N ALA A 541 -22.48 -16.74 0.88
CA ALA A 541 -22.16 -17.31 -0.43
C ALA A 541 -20.91 -16.69 -1.05
N SER A 542 -20.19 -15.82 -0.30
CA SER A 542 -19.18 -14.95 -0.85
C SER A 542 -17.76 -15.52 -0.77
N SER A 543 -16.91 -15.02 -1.66
CA SER A 543 -15.47 -15.27 -1.62
C SER A 543 -14.80 -14.48 -0.47
N PRO A 544 -13.60 -14.91 0.00
CA PRO A 544 -12.84 -14.12 0.99
C PRO A 544 -12.61 -12.66 0.57
N ARG A 545 -12.47 -12.37 -0.72
CA ARG A 545 -12.33 -11.00 -1.24
C ARG A 545 -13.59 -10.16 -0.99
N PHE A 546 -14.77 -10.73 -1.20
CA PHE A 546 -16.02 -10.02 -0.95
C PHE A 546 -16.21 -9.74 0.55
N VAL A 547 -15.87 -10.72 1.40
CA VAL A 547 -15.89 -10.53 2.87
C VAL A 547 -14.91 -9.43 3.28
N ARG A 548 -13.71 -9.41 2.72
CA ARG A 548 -12.73 -8.34 2.97
C ARG A 548 -13.28 -6.97 2.61
N ASP A 549 -13.79 -6.83 1.39
CA ASP A 549 -14.32 -5.54 0.91
C ASP A 549 -15.54 -5.10 1.76
N PHE A 550 -16.36 -6.05 2.19
CA PHE A 550 -17.44 -5.77 3.14
C PHE A 550 -16.90 -5.26 4.49
N VAL A 551 -15.89 -5.91 5.07
CA VAL A 551 -15.27 -5.48 6.34
C VAL A 551 -14.70 -4.07 6.19
N ASP A 552 -14.05 -3.76 5.09
CA ASP A 552 -13.50 -2.44 4.81
C ASP A 552 -14.63 -1.38 4.72
N LEU A 553 -15.69 -1.68 3.99
CA LEU A 553 -16.88 -0.81 3.91
C LEU A 553 -17.55 -0.61 5.28
N TYR A 554 -17.75 -1.71 6.02
CA TYR A 554 -18.36 -1.69 7.34
C TYR A 554 -17.53 -0.90 8.35
N THR A 555 -16.21 -1.04 8.30
CA THR A 555 -15.29 -0.28 9.15
C THR A 555 -15.41 1.22 8.90
N TRP A 556 -15.41 1.62 7.63
CA TRP A 556 -15.60 3.03 7.25
C TRP A 556 -16.97 3.55 7.74
N LEU A 557 -18.03 2.80 7.48
CA LEU A 557 -19.39 3.17 7.86
C LEU A 557 -19.53 3.32 9.38
N ALA A 558 -19.07 2.33 10.14
CA ALA A 558 -19.14 2.32 11.60
C ALA A 558 -18.39 3.50 12.22
N LEU A 559 -17.17 3.78 11.73
CA LEU A 559 -16.39 4.93 12.16
C LEU A 559 -17.18 6.24 11.98
N ARG A 560 -17.70 6.48 10.77
CA ARG A 560 -18.41 7.72 10.46
C ARG A 560 -19.75 7.83 11.22
N GLN A 561 -20.42 6.70 11.39
CA GLN A 561 -21.65 6.66 12.15
C GLN A 561 -21.44 6.93 13.65
N ALA A 562 -20.40 6.34 14.25
CA ALA A 562 -20.03 6.61 15.64
C ALA A 562 -19.70 8.09 15.86
N GLN A 563 -18.86 8.67 15.02
CA GLN A 563 -18.53 10.10 15.07
C GLN A 563 -19.75 11.01 14.89
N THR A 564 -20.72 10.59 14.07
CA THR A 564 -21.99 11.31 13.90
C THR A 564 -22.81 11.32 15.19
N PHE A 565 -22.93 10.18 15.86
CA PHE A 565 -23.65 10.07 17.12
C PHE A 565 -22.96 10.83 18.26
N GLU A 566 -21.63 10.82 18.32
CA GLU A 566 -20.85 11.60 19.28
C GLU A 566 -21.09 13.11 19.10
N ALA A 567 -21.07 13.56 17.86
CA ALA A 567 -21.32 14.97 17.53
C ALA A 567 -22.75 15.39 17.88
N ASP A 568 -23.74 14.53 17.59
CA ASP A 568 -25.15 14.79 17.93
C ASP A 568 -25.36 14.86 19.44
N ALA A 569 -24.80 13.92 20.20
CA ALA A 569 -24.88 13.93 21.66
C ALA A 569 -24.24 15.20 22.27
N TYR A 570 -23.08 15.63 21.75
CA TYR A 570 -22.46 16.86 22.21
C TYR A 570 -23.28 18.11 21.86
N LEU A 571 -23.84 18.20 20.67
CA LEU A 571 -24.70 19.32 20.27
C LEU A 571 -25.99 19.36 21.09
N SER A 572 -26.62 18.23 21.37
CA SER A 572 -27.77 18.15 22.27
C SER A 572 -27.43 18.70 23.66
N HIS A 573 -26.21 18.43 24.15
CA HIS A 573 -25.75 19.06 25.40
C HIS A 573 -25.63 20.58 25.29
N VAL A 574 -25.01 21.10 24.23
CA VAL A 574 -24.86 22.54 23.99
C VAL A 574 -26.20 23.25 23.91
N GLU A 575 -27.19 22.60 23.31
CA GLU A 575 -28.57 23.09 23.16
C GLU A 575 -29.43 22.88 24.42
N GLY A 576 -28.91 22.23 25.45
CA GLY A 576 -29.62 21.96 26.71
C GLY A 576 -30.66 20.84 26.59
N GLU A 577 -30.54 19.99 25.61
CA GLU A 577 -31.38 18.82 25.38
C GLU A 577 -30.93 17.61 26.20
N SER A 578 -31.72 16.52 26.15
CA SER A 578 -31.34 15.25 26.73
C SER A 578 -30.21 14.61 25.95
N VAL A 579 -29.13 14.22 26.63
CA VAL A 579 -27.92 13.68 26.04
C VAL A 579 -27.82 12.17 26.23
N THR A 580 -27.52 11.45 25.16
CA THR A 580 -27.20 10.02 25.21
C THR A 580 -26.05 9.67 24.27
N PHE A 581 -25.15 8.83 24.74
CA PHE A 581 -24.03 8.26 23.95
C PHE A 581 -24.24 6.78 23.58
N GLU A 582 -25.43 6.24 23.87
CA GLU A 582 -25.72 4.81 23.67
C GLU A 582 -25.51 4.36 22.20
N ALA A 583 -25.96 5.16 21.22
CA ALA A 583 -25.82 4.84 19.81
C ALA A 583 -24.36 4.86 19.35
N ALA A 584 -23.57 5.81 19.82
CA ALA A 584 -22.13 5.85 19.54
C ALA A 584 -21.43 4.61 20.13
N ARG A 585 -21.72 4.30 21.40
CA ARG A 585 -21.16 3.13 22.10
C ARG A 585 -21.54 1.81 21.42
N ALA A 586 -22.81 1.64 21.06
CA ALA A 586 -23.27 0.46 20.32
C ALA A 586 -22.53 0.31 18.98
N THR A 587 -22.29 1.43 18.29
CA THR A 587 -21.58 1.44 17.02
C THR A 587 -20.11 1.01 17.18
N TRP A 588 -19.38 1.58 18.14
CA TRP A 588 -18.01 1.18 18.41
C TRP A 588 -17.90 -0.28 18.87
N SER A 589 -18.79 -0.73 19.73
CA SER A 589 -18.82 -2.12 20.21
C SER A 589 -19.07 -3.12 19.08
N ALA A 590 -19.98 -2.80 18.16
CA ALA A 590 -20.25 -3.65 17.01
C ALA A 590 -19.06 -3.68 16.04
N LEU A 591 -18.39 -2.56 15.82
CA LEU A 591 -17.17 -2.51 15.03
C LEU A 591 -16.05 -3.36 15.66
N HIS A 592 -15.83 -3.21 16.97
CA HIS A 592 -14.88 -4.04 17.71
C HIS A 592 -15.13 -5.53 17.49
N ALA A 593 -16.38 -5.97 17.68
CA ALA A 593 -16.77 -7.37 17.51
C ALA A 593 -16.54 -7.91 16.08
N VAL A 594 -16.67 -7.08 15.07
CA VAL A 594 -16.35 -7.46 13.68
C VAL A 594 -14.84 -7.58 13.48
N LEU A 595 -14.07 -6.60 13.95
CA LEU A 595 -12.62 -6.59 13.76
C LEU A 595 -11.92 -7.73 14.50
N GLU A 596 -12.42 -8.15 15.68
CA GLU A 596 -11.90 -9.34 16.39
C GLU A 596 -12.02 -10.64 15.58
N GLN A 597 -12.95 -10.70 14.64
CA GLN A 597 -13.11 -11.86 13.75
C GLN A 597 -12.15 -11.87 12.56
N VAL A 598 -11.36 -10.79 12.36
CA VAL A 598 -10.42 -10.62 11.25
C VAL A 598 -8.99 -10.55 11.79
N PRO A 599 -8.34 -11.70 12.05
CA PRO A 599 -7.05 -11.75 12.75
C PRO A 599 -5.96 -10.90 12.13
N GLU A 600 -5.97 -10.73 10.81
CA GLU A 600 -4.99 -9.92 10.08
C GLU A 600 -5.08 -8.41 10.38
N LEU A 601 -6.17 -7.97 11.02
CA LEU A 601 -6.36 -6.60 11.48
C LEU A 601 -5.94 -6.38 12.94
N GLY A 602 -5.64 -7.44 13.70
CA GLY A 602 -5.22 -7.37 15.10
C GLY A 602 -3.73 -7.11 15.27
N ILE A 603 -3.37 -6.17 16.15
CA ILE A 603 -1.98 -5.88 16.54
C ILE A 603 -1.43 -7.04 17.39
N VAL A 604 -2.21 -7.52 18.32
CA VAL A 604 -1.85 -8.67 19.17
C VAL A 604 -1.66 -9.94 18.35
N GLU A 605 -2.48 -10.15 17.32
CA GLU A 605 -2.33 -11.30 16.43
C GLU A 605 -1.12 -11.18 15.49
N ALA A 606 -0.77 -9.95 15.09
CA ALA A 606 0.48 -9.72 14.37
C ALA A 606 1.69 -10.12 15.22
N ALA A 607 1.73 -9.74 16.49
CA ALA A 607 2.77 -10.15 17.43
C ALA A 607 2.82 -11.68 17.61
N ARG A 608 1.67 -12.34 17.80
CA ARG A 608 1.58 -13.81 17.87
C ARG A 608 2.10 -14.50 16.61
N SER A 609 1.80 -13.94 15.45
CA SER A 609 2.27 -14.48 14.17
C SER A 609 3.79 -14.48 14.09
N VAL A 610 4.42 -13.37 14.43
CA VAL A 610 5.88 -13.23 14.46
C VAL A 610 6.50 -14.16 15.50
N ALA A 611 5.87 -14.31 16.68
CA ALA A 611 6.32 -15.22 17.73
C ALA A 611 6.28 -16.69 17.28
N ARG A 612 5.21 -17.11 16.61
CA ARG A 612 5.09 -18.47 16.07
C ARG A 612 6.18 -18.81 15.03
N GLU A 613 6.66 -17.82 14.30
CA GLU A 613 7.75 -17.99 13.34
C GLU A 613 9.15 -18.04 14.00
N GLY A 614 9.24 -17.77 15.30
CA GLY A 614 10.50 -17.82 16.07
C GLY A 614 11.50 -16.72 15.71
N ILE A 615 11.04 -15.66 15.06
CA ILE A 615 11.85 -14.54 14.52
C ILE A 615 11.76 -13.27 15.36
N LEU A 616 11.14 -13.34 16.55
CA LEU A 616 11.10 -12.21 17.47
C LEU A 616 12.48 -11.84 17.97
N ALA A 617 12.74 -10.55 18.12
CA ALA A 617 13.93 -10.03 18.80
C ALA A 617 14.03 -10.60 20.22
N ASP A 618 15.26 -10.80 20.69
CA ASP A 618 15.49 -11.30 22.03
C ASP A 618 15.13 -10.21 23.06
N GLY A 619 14.10 -10.48 23.82
CA GLY A 619 13.62 -9.59 24.86
C GLY A 619 12.19 -9.09 24.61
N VAL A 620 11.25 -9.63 25.38
CA VAL A 620 9.86 -9.18 25.42
C VAL A 620 9.74 -7.64 25.57
N PRO A 621 10.60 -6.93 26.34
CA PRO A 621 10.55 -5.48 26.45
C PRO A 621 10.72 -4.73 25.13
N ALA A 622 11.59 -5.17 24.22
CA ALA A 622 11.80 -4.50 22.93
C ALA A 622 10.58 -4.63 22.01
N VAL A 623 9.95 -5.80 22.03
CA VAL A 623 8.71 -6.06 21.28
C VAL A 623 7.55 -5.25 21.85
N GLU A 624 7.44 -5.21 23.19
CA GLU A 624 6.46 -4.38 23.88
C GLU A 624 6.63 -2.90 23.52
N ASP A 625 7.87 -2.40 23.52
CA ASP A 625 8.16 -1.00 23.19
C ASP A 625 7.84 -0.67 21.71
N ALA A 626 8.15 -1.58 20.80
CA ALA A 626 7.87 -1.38 19.37
C ALA A 626 6.36 -1.33 19.08
N PHE A 627 5.59 -2.26 19.64
CA PHE A 627 4.12 -2.24 19.50
C PHE A 627 3.47 -1.10 20.31
N TRP A 628 4.10 -0.67 21.40
CA TRP A 628 3.65 0.48 22.18
C TRP A 628 3.78 1.79 21.41
N THR A 629 4.86 2.00 20.69
CA THR A 629 5.06 3.21 19.87
C THR A 629 3.91 3.39 18.89
N LEU A 630 3.42 2.31 18.29
CA LEU A 630 2.22 2.31 17.46
C LEU A 630 0.94 2.63 18.21
N GLY A 631 0.74 2.02 19.37
CA GLY A 631 -0.42 2.31 20.22
C GLY A 631 -0.49 3.78 20.59
N CYS A 632 0.66 4.43 20.84
CA CYS A 632 0.72 5.87 21.11
C CYS A 632 0.37 6.72 19.90
N ASP A 633 0.74 6.29 18.71
CA ASP A 633 0.35 6.99 17.48
C ASP A 633 -1.15 6.85 17.23
N PHE A 634 -1.75 5.71 17.52
CA PHE A 634 -3.20 5.54 17.52
C PHE A 634 -3.89 6.50 18.49
N TYR A 635 -3.39 6.59 19.71
CA TYR A 635 -3.94 7.48 20.71
C TYR A 635 -3.85 8.96 20.30
N ARG A 636 -2.86 9.31 19.52
CA ARG A 636 -2.66 10.66 18.94
C ARG A 636 -3.46 10.90 17.66
N GLY A 637 -4.14 9.88 17.13
CA GLY A 637 -4.87 9.97 15.87
C GLY A 637 -4.02 9.91 14.62
N TYR A 638 -2.79 9.39 14.73
CA TYR A 638 -1.89 9.14 13.62
C TYR A 638 -1.07 7.86 13.87
N PRO A 639 -1.09 6.89 12.97
CA PRO A 639 -2.06 6.60 11.90
C PRO A 639 -3.28 5.87 12.48
N LEU A 640 -4.44 6.16 11.95
CA LEU A 640 -5.69 5.54 12.40
C LEU A 640 -5.94 4.21 11.67
N VAL A 641 -5.05 3.26 11.80
CA VAL A 641 -5.31 1.90 11.34
C VAL A 641 -6.32 1.25 12.27
N MET A 642 -7.48 0.88 11.75
CA MET A 642 -8.50 0.22 12.54
C MET A 642 -8.07 -1.19 12.90
N SER A 643 -7.90 -1.41 14.19
CA SER A 643 -7.71 -2.72 14.79
C SER A 643 -8.71 -2.90 15.95
N PRO A 644 -9.01 -4.12 16.38
CA PRO A 644 -9.87 -4.32 17.54
C PRO A 644 -9.29 -3.62 18.78
N GLU A 645 -7.98 -3.64 18.97
CA GLU A 645 -7.31 -2.98 20.09
C GLU A 645 -7.46 -1.46 20.04
N ALA A 646 -7.38 -0.86 18.84
CA ALA A 646 -7.59 0.57 18.67
C ALA A 646 -9.02 0.98 19.01
N VAL A 647 -10.00 0.20 18.58
CA VAL A 647 -11.42 0.49 18.90
C VAL A 647 -11.67 0.40 20.40
N GLU A 648 -11.18 -0.67 21.04
CA GLU A 648 -11.46 -0.89 22.48
C GLU A 648 -10.69 0.09 23.37
N LEU A 649 -9.41 0.27 23.14
CA LEU A 649 -8.52 0.97 24.07
C LEU A 649 -8.38 2.47 23.77
N VAL A 650 -8.75 2.90 22.57
CA VAL A 650 -8.68 4.31 22.18
C VAL A 650 -10.07 4.91 22.00
N TYR A 651 -10.87 4.39 21.08
CA TYR A 651 -12.12 5.05 20.71
C TYR A 651 -13.20 4.88 21.78
N LEU A 652 -13.36 3.71 22.38
CA LEU A 652 -14.31 3.52 23.49
C LEU A 652 -13.87 4.27 24.74
N ASP A 653 -12.57 4.34 25.03
CA ASP A 653 -12.06 5.12 26.15
C ASP A 653 -12.26 6.63 25.93
N GLN A 654 -12.04 7.14 24.74
CA GLN A 654 -12.33 8.53 24.38
C GLN A 654 -13.82 8.84 24.50
N LEU A 655 -14.69 7.90 24.10
CA LEU A 655 -16.14 8.05 24.27
C LEU A 655 -16.55 8.12 25.74
N ASP A 656 -15.97 7.27 26.59
CA ASP A 656 -16.24 7.28 28.05
C ASP A 656 -15.86 8.61 28.70
N ARG A 657 -14.78 9.22 28.27
CA ARG A 657 -14.34 10.54 28.75
C ARG A 657 -15.22 11.65 28.25
N LEU A 658 -15.59 11.62 26.98
CA LEU A 658 -16.50 12.60 26.40
C LEU A 658 -17.85 12.55 27.13
N GLU A 659 -18.37 11.36 27.36
CA GLU A 659 -19.63 11.16 28.11
C GLU A 659 -19.53 11.70 29.55
N THR A 660 -18.41 11.41 30.23
CA THR A 660 -18.15 11.91 31.59
C THR A 660 -18.07 13.44 31.61
N LEU A 661 -17.27 14.03 30.71
CA LEU A 661 -17.09 15.47 30.59
C LEU A 661 -18.42 16.18 30.34
N VAL A 662 -19.24 15.65 29.45
CA VAL A 662 -20.55 16.22 29.11
C VAL A 662 -21.54 16.10 30.27
N LYS A 663 -21.57 14.94 30.95
CA LYS A 663 -22.44 14.75 32.13
C LYS A 663 -22.07 15.68 33.27
N ASP A 664 -20.79 15.79 33.60
CA ASP A 664 -20.29 16.68 34.66
C ASP A 664 -20.60 18.15 34.38
N ALA A 665 -20.43 18.57 33.11
CA ALA A 665 -20.78 19.92 32.72
C ALA A 665 -22.29 20.18 32.78
N HIS A 666 -23.09 19.23 32.32
CA HIS A 666 -24.55 19.30 32.37
C HIS A 666 -25.05 19.43 33.79
N GLU A 667 -24.51 18.65 34.75
CA GLU A 667 -24.86 18.74 36.18
C GLU A 667 -24.51 20.11 36.78
N ARG A 668 -23.45 20.76 36.27
CA ARG A 668 -23.08 22.14 36.72
C ARG A 668 -23.84 23.24 36.00
N GLY A 669 -24.66 22.90 35.00
CA GLY A 669 -25.35 23.88 34.15
C GLY A 669 -24.38 24.66 33.24
N GLU A 670 -23.27 24.05 32.88
CA GLU A 670 -22.19 24.59 32.04
C GLU A 670 -22.17 23.85 30.68
N VAL A 671 -21.60 24.50 29.65
CA VAL A 671 -21.26 23.82 28.41
C VAL A 671 -19.88 23.18 28.57
N ALA A 672 -19.78 21.90 28.28
CA ALA A 672 -18.51 21.16 28.31
C ALA A 672 -17.50 21.81 27.36
N ALA A 673 -16.41 22.34 27.90
CA ALA A 673 -15.30 22.80 27.07
C ALA A 673 -14.52 21.60 26.57
N LEU A 674 -14.46 21.44 25.27
CA LEU A 674 -13.55 20.49 24.65
C LEU A 674 -12.17 21.16 24.64
N GLU A 675 -11.35 20.84 25.65
CA GLU A 675 -9.94 21.25 25.60
C GLU A 675 -9.31 20.60 24.36
N GLU A 676 -8.72 21.44 23.50
CA GLU A 676 -7.80 20.91 22.48
C GLU A 676 -6.68 20.19 23.22
N PRO A 677 -6.54 18.86 23.09
CA PRO A 677 -5.31 18.24 23.58
C PRO A 677 -4.17 18.95 22.86
N GLY A 678 -3.22 19.47 23.61
CA GLY A 678 -2.07 20.23 23.10
C GLY A 678 -1.07 19.38 22.31
N TRP A 679 -1.54 18.69 21.31
CA TRP A 679 -0.92 17.60 20.59
C TRP A 679 -0.56 18.01 19.17
N PHE A 680 0.42 18.90 18.99
CA PHE A 680 0.88 19.20 17.66
C PHE A 680 2.40 19.32 17.52
N TRP A 681 2.86 18.85 16.39
CA TRP A 681 4.21 18.86 15.86
C TRP A 681 4.95 20.20 16.03
N HIS A 682 4.22 21.33 16.16
CA HIS A 682 4.79 22.66 16.29
C HIS A 682 5.30 23.00 17.69
N ASP A 683 4.92 22.22 18.71
CA ASP A 683 5.30 22.51 20.10
C ASP A 683 6.57 21.78 20.56
N PHE A 684 7.18 20.96 19.68
CA PHE A 684 8.36 20.16 20.00
C PHE A 684 9.48 20.29 18.97
N PRO A 685 10.07 21.48 18.78
CA PRO A 685 11.09 21.68 17.75
C PRO A 685 12.39 20.90 17.99
N ASP A 686 12.67 20.46 19.21
CA ASP A 686 13.96 19.88 19.61
C ASP A 686 13.89 18.47 20.20
N ALA A 687 12.71 17.87 20.32
CA ALA A 687 12.58 16.54 20.89
C ALA A 687 12.56 15.47 19.80
N SER A 688 13.32 14.39 20.02
CA SER A 688 13.14 13.19 19.21
C SER A 688 11.69 12.71 19.35
N TRP A 689 11.16 12.08 18.31
CA TRP A 689 9.81 11.47 18.30
C TRP A 689 9.56 10.60 19.55
N ALA A 690 10.55 9.79 19.96
CA ALA A 690 10.51 8.99 21.18
C ALA A 690 10.43 9.83 22.47
N ASP A 691 11.09 11.01 22.52
CA ASP A 691 11.06 11.88 23.70
C ASP A 691 9.74 12.65 23.79
N ALA A 692 9.16 13.01 22.65
CA ALA A 692 7.81 13.60 22.59
C ALA A 692 6.77 12.59 23.10
N VAL A 693 6.90 11.30 22.77
CA VAL A 693 6.05 10.22 23.27
C VAL A 693 6.14 10.04 24.78
N ARG A 694 7.37 10.10 25.35
CA ARG A 694 7.61 9.93 26.79
C ARG A 694 7.12 11.10 27.64
N LYS A 695 6.86 12.27 27.04
CA LYS A 695 6.39 13.47 27.73
C LYS A 695 4.87 13.60 27.82
N LEU A 696 4.13 12.57 27.45
CA LEU A 696 2.68 12.56 27.57
C LEU A 696 2.26 12.49 29.06
N PRO A 697 1.69 13.56 29.60
CA PRO A 697 1.15 13.50 30.94
C PRO A 697 -0.31 13.06 30.86
N SER A 698 -0.60 11.80 30.86
CA SER A 698 -1.93 11.38 31.29
C SER A 698 -1.84 10.00 31.92
N GLU A 699 -2.54 9.83 33.02
CA GLU A 699 -2.80 8.54 33.66
C GLU A 699 -3.32 7.51 32.66
N ASP A 700 -3.83 7.95 31.54
CA ASP A 700 -4.50 7.23 30.49
C ASP A 700 -3.55 6.64 29.44
N ALA A 701 -2.53 7.37 29.03
CA ALA A 701 -1.46 6.80 28.19
C ALA A 701 -0.74 5.68 28.96
N VAL A 702 -0.57 5.86 30.27
CA VAL A 702 0.00 4.83 31.16
C VAL A 702 -0.93 3.62 31.28
N ARG A 703 -2.25 3.84 31.34
CA ARG A 703 -3.24 2.75 31.38
C ARG A 703 -3.27 1.98 30.06
N PHE A 704 -3.32 2.66 28.95
CA PHE A 704 -3.29 2.07 27.62
C PHE A 704 -2.01 1.23 27.45
N GLU A 705 -0.86 1.80 27.78
CA GLU A 705 0.43 1.12 27.75
C GLU A 705 0.40 -0.14 28.61
N SER A 706 -0.07 -0.06 29.84
CA SER A 706 -0.13 -1.19 30.75
C SER A 706 -0.99 -2.33 30.21
N VAL A 707 -2.17 -2.01 29.68
CA VAL A 707 -3.09 -3.01 29.11
C VAL A 707 -2.50 -3.65 27.86
N MET A 708 -1.93 -2.86 26.94
CA MET A 708 -1.32 -3.40 25.73
C MET A 708 -0.09 -4.25 26.02
N ARG A 709 0.77 -3.82 26.94
CA ARG A 709 1.94 -4.61 27.37
C ARG A 709 1.52 -5.95 27.97
N GLU A 710 0.49 -5.97 28.80
CA GLU A 710 -0.02 -7.23 29.36
C GLU A 710 -0.60 -8.15 28.30
N ARG A 711 -1.39 -7.62 27.35
CA ARG A 711 -1.93 -8.41 26.23
C ARG A 711 -0.83 -8.97 25.33
N LEU A 712 0.18 -8.18 25.02
CA LEU A 712 1.33 -8.63 24.24
C LEU A 712 2.12 -9.70 25.01
N ARG A 713 2.36 -9.51 26.29
CA ARG A 713 3.04 -10.49 27.14
C ARG A 713 2.31 -11.83 27.17
N LEU A 714 0.99 -11.81 27.37
CA LEU A 714 0.15 -13.01 27.32
C LEU A 714 0.17 -13.65 25.93
N ALA A 715 0.06 -12.87 24.88
CA ALA A 715 0.09 -13.36 23.51
C ALA A 715 1.42 -14.02 23.14
N LEU A 716 2.53 -13.51 23.65
CA LEU A 716 3.87 -14.01 23.38
C LEU A 716 4.21 -15.23 24.26
N SER A 717 3.63 -15.35 25.47
CA SER A 717 3.83 -16.48 26.37
C SER A 717 3.00 -17.72 26.01
N GLU A 718 1.90 -17.55 25.28
CA GLU A 718 1.01 -18.63 24.85
C GLU A 718 1.03 -18.75 23.32
N PRO A 719 1.88 -19.60 22.73
CA PRO A 719 1.86 -19.84 21.30
C PRO A 719 0.54 -20.53 20.92
N SER A 720 -0.48 -19.71 20.63
CA SER A 720 -1.78 -20.20 20.21
C SER A 720 -1.72 -20.75 18.79
N THR A 721 -2.55 -21.77 18.53
CA THR A 721 -2.79 -22.27 17.17
C THR A 721 -3.24 -21.11 16.27
N PRO A 722 -2.80 -21.05 14.99
CA PRO A 722 -3.31 -20.05 14.06
C PRO A 722 -4.83 -20.02 14.09
N PRO A 723 -5.46 -18.85 14.11
CA PRO A 723 -6.91 -18.77 14.08
C PRO A 723 -7.41 -19.43 12.80
N THR A 724 -8.31 -20.41 12.95
CA THR A 724 -9.04 -20.97 11.82
C THR A 724 -9.96 -19.89 11.27
N ALA A 725 -9.98 -19.75 9.93
CA ALA A 725 -10.92 -18.85 9.28
C ALA A 725 -12.35 -19.13 9.80
N ARG A 726 -12.90 -18.18 10.55
CA ARG A 726 -14.26 -18.27 11.07
C ARG A 726 -15.19 -17.59 10.08
N LYS A 727 -16.40 -18.08 9.97
CA LYS A 727 -17.48 -17.38 9.29
C LYS A 727 -17.73 -16.07 10.02
N LEU A 728 -17.72 -14.95 9.31
CA LEU A 728 -17.99 -13.65 9.88
C LEU A 728 -19.41 -13.62 10.45
N THR A 729 -19.53 -13.30 11.73
CA THR A 729 -20.82 -13.11 12.42
C THR A 729 -21.02 -11.63 12.66
N LEU A 730 -22.12 -11.10 12.17
CA LEU A 730 -22.47 -9.69 12.27
C LEU A 730 -23.68 -9.50 13.17
N ASP A 731 -23.63 -8.45 13.98
CA ASP A 731 -24.80 -7.91 14.62
C ASP A 731 -25.43 -6.86 13.70
N PRO A 732 -26.63 -7.09 13.15
CA PRO A 732 -27.29 -6.14 12.28
C PRO A 732 -27.71 -4.86 13.00
N THR A 733 -27.73 -4.84 14.32
CA THR A 733 -28.21 -3.72 15.16
C THR A 733 -27.53 -2.40 14.79
N LEU A 734 -26.24 -2.44 14.42
CA LEU A 734 -25.52 -1.25 13.94
C LEU A 734 -26.18 -0.62 12.72
N LEU A 735 -26.66 -1.45 11.79
CA LEU A 735 -27.26 -1.00 10.54
C LEU A 735 -28.72 -0.57 10.71
N GLU A 736 -29.31 -0.85 11.87
CA GLU A 736 -30.69 -0.51 12.23
C GLU A 736 -30.80 0.78 13.05
N LEU A 737 -29.69 1.29 13.60
CA LEU A 737 -29.70 2.52 14.40
C LEU A 737 -30.20 3.72 13.58
N THR A 738 -31.12 4.50 14.15
CA THR A 738 -31.62 5.70 13.48
C THR A 738 -30.56 6.80 13.51
N LEU A 739 -30.12 7.27 12.34
CA LEU A 739 -29.24 8.42 12.25
C LEU A 739 -29.94 9.69 12.73
N PRO A 740 -29.23 10.64 13.35
CA PRO A 740 -29.81 11.90 13.80
C PRO A 740 -30.30 12.75 12.60
N GLU A 741 -31.14 13.72 12.93
CA GLU A 741 -31.58 14.72 11.97
C GLU A 741 -30.42 15.72 11.68
N PRO A 742 -30.41 16.33 10.51
CA PRO A 742 -29.41 17.35 10.19
C PRO A 742 -29.46 18.52 11.16
N ARG A 743 -28.30 18.97 11.64
CA ARG A 743 -28.16 20.14 12.50
C ARG A 743 -27.33 21.23 11.83
N ASP A 744 -27.61 22.49 12.21
CA ASP A 744 -26.78 23.61 11.80
C ASP A 744 -25.47 23.58 12.60
N THR A 745 -24.36 23.31 11.93
CA THR A 745 -23.05 23.19 12.53
C THR A 745 -22.31 24.51 12.67
N ALA A 746 -22.90 25.62 12.24
CA ALA A 746 -22.31 26.95 12.37
C ALA A 746 -22.27 27.48 13.82
N VAL A 747 -22.93 26.80 14.75
CA VAL A 747 -23.09 27.22 16.16
C VAL A 747 -21.97 26.69 17.06
N LEU A 748 -21.05 25.88 16.53
CA LEU A 748 -19.99 25.31 17.35
C LEU A 748 -18.81 26.27 17.52
N PRO A 749 -18.30 26.45 18.76
CA PRO A 749 -17.20 27.34 19.05
C PRO A 749 -15.88 26.94 18.38
#